data_c72cac7335cad54b7626899c9e95284a
#
_entry.id   c72cac7335cad54b7626899c9e95284a
#
_cell.length_a   1.000
_cell.length_b   1.000
_cell.length_c   1.000
_cell.angle_alpha   90.00
_cell.angle_beta   90.00
_cell.angle_gamma   90.00
#
_symmetry.space_group_name_H-M   'P 1'
#
loop_
_entity.id
_entity.type
_entity.pdbx_description
1 polymer ?
#
loop_
_entity_poly.entity_id
_entity_poly.type
_entity_poly.pdbx_seq_one_letter_code
_entity_poly.pdbx_strand_id
1 'polypeptide(L)'
;MATKHEEVEAKQGLSYDVTDGVAVITVDQPGAPVNTLSPEVGTAFTQLLEQAERALDVKAVVFISGKKDNFVAGANIDFLQTIKSADEVVAISRTAHAQFDRLEAFPKPVVAAIHGACLGGGLEWALACHYRIATDSPKTSLGLPETQLGLIPGAGGTQRLPALIGAQAALDLILTGKNVKASKAKKLGVVDEVVPVPMLKALAVRRAAELAEGTLKVERAHQGFKAVAQSGKTKGLAGFFQGLISKDLWAEAALEDNPIGRKVLFDQAKKALLKKTRGKYPAQEKALQVIRVGLESGRKAGLEAEAKAFGELVFTDVSRRLVEIFFATTALKKENGTANPSVKPREVKKVGVLGGGLMGGGIAYVAGVLQGVPVRVKDRDDAGAGRALKQVQTVLDERVKRRSLTHREASAKLSNITAATDYSGFKSVDLVIEAVFEDLKLKHQVIAEVEAVTGADTIFASNTSSLPIGELAKGSKRPSQVIGMHYFSPVHKMPLLEIITHPGTAEWVTATCVDVGRKQGKTVIVVNDGPGFYTSRVLAPYMNEAAYLLAEGADIVQLDKALVDFGFPVGPITLLDEVGIDVAQKVGPIMEAAFGKRMAAPKALEGVVSEGRLGRKTQKGFYLYENGKKQDVDPAVYLLLPHGKDRKTMDPTEMAERCALQMVNEAIRCLGEGILRSPRDGDVGAIFGLGFPPFLGGPLRYADSLGPANLLRKLEHYQDKYGERFTPAPLLLEKVKAGKGFYEA
;
A
#
# COMPACT_ATOMS: atom_id res chain seq x y z
N MET A 1 -7.16 9.08 -49.00
CA MET A 1 -8.06 9.89 -48.12
C MET A 1 -8.36 9.01 -46.92
N ALA A 2 -7.74 9.27 -45.77
CA ALA A 2 -8.15 8.61 -44.55
C ALA A 2 -9.60 9.03 -44.25
N THR A 3 -10.46 8.08 -44.04
CA THR A 3 -11.86 8.34 -43.72
C THR A 3 -11.99 9.07 -42.40
N LYS A 4 -13.01 9.86 -42.20
CA LYS A 4 -13.28 10.58 -40.93
C LYS A 4 -13.24 9.66 -39.70
N HIS A 5 -13.43 8.34 -39.88
CA HIS A 5 -13.31 7.31 -38.85
C HIS A 5 -11.85 7.04 -38.41
N GLU A 6 -10.89 6.98 -39.36
CA GLU A 6 -9.48 6.78 -39.02
C GLU A 6 -8.86 7.95 -38.23
N GLU A 7 -9.28 9.19 -38.50
CA GLU A 7 -8.83 10.37 -37.71
C GLU A 7 -9.38 10.39 -36.27
N VAL A 8 -10.59 9.90 -36.02
CA VAL A 8 -11.17 9.79 -34.67
C VAL A 8 -10.47 8.67 -33.89
N GLU A 9 -10.19 7.54 -34.53
CA GLU A 9 -9.49 6.39 -33.96
C GLU A 9 -8.05 6.74 -33.56
N ALA A 10 -7.32 7.45 -34.41
CA ALA A 10 -5.95 7.87 -34.12
C ALA A 10 -5.85 8.84 -32.93
N LYS A 11 -6.88 9.68 -32.69
CA LYS A 11 -6.93 10.61 -31.54
C LYS A 11 -7.18 9.91 -30.21
N GLN A 12 -7.87 8.76 -30.19
CA GLN A 12 -8.24 8.02 -28.99
C GLN A 12 -7.30 6.86 -28.67
N GLY A 13 -6.34 6.58 -29.56
CA GLY A 13 -5.33 5.52 -29.35
C GLY A 13 -5.91 4.12 -29.52
N LEU A 14 -6.90 3.94 -30.39
CA LEU A 14 -7.39 2.63 -30.81
C LEU A 14 -7.02 2.40 -32.27
N SER A 15 -6.57 1.17 -32.60
CA SER A 15 -6.37 0.72 -33.98
C SER A 15 -7.12 -0.58 -34.25
N TYR A 16 -7.44 -0.83 -35.51
CA TYR A 16 -8.19 -1.98 -35.98
C TYR A 16 -7.48 -2.62 -37.18
N ASP A 17 -7.07 -3.87 -37.02
CA ASP A 17 -6.45 -4.68 -38.05
C ASP A 17 -7.17 -6.02 -38.17
N VAL A 18 -7.16 -6.63 -39.36
CA VAL A 18 -7.72 -7.99 -39.55
C VAL A 18 -6.56 -8.94 -39.90
N THR A 19 -6.47 -10.04 -39.16
CA THR A 19 -5.49 -11.11 -39.36
C THR A 19 -6.21 -12.45 -39.36
N ASP A 20 -6.12 -13.20 -40.43
CA ASP A 20 -6.71 -14.54 -40.58
C ASP A 20 -8.21 -14.61 -40.21
N GLY A 21 -9.00 -13.61 -40.61
CA GLY A 21 -10.40 -13.52 -40.27
C GLY A 21 -10.71 -13.13 -38.80
N VAL A 22 -9.70 -12.66 -38.07
CA VAL A 22 -9.84 -12.16 -36.70
C VAL A 22 -9.53 -10.66 -36.66
N ALA A 23 -10.46 -9.86 -36.18
CA ALA A 23 -10.25 -8.43 -35.96
C ALA A 23 -9.40 -8.24 -34.68
N VAL A 24 -8.29 -7.54 -34.78
CA VAL A 24 -7.41 -7.20 -33.66
C VAL A 24 -7.60 -5.72 -33.33
N ILE A 25 -8.24 -5.44 -32.23
CA ILE A 25 -8.42 -4.09 -31.69
C ILE A 25 -7.30 -3.85 -30.68
N THR A 26 -6.40 -2.91 -31.00
CA THR A 26 -5.27 -2.55 -30.14
C THR A 26 -5.55 -1.20 -29.46
N VAL A 27 -5.42 -1.15 -28.12
CA VAL A 27 -5.48 0.10 -27.37
C VAL A 27 -4.06 0.58 -27.05
N ASP A 28 -3.71 1.79 -27.52
CA ASP A 28 -2.42 2.44 -27.29
C ASP A 28 -2.57 3.96 -27.27
N GLN A 29 -2.98 4.49 -26.10
CA GLN A 29 -3.25 5.92 -25.92
C GLN A 29 -1.96 6.74 -26.11
N PRO A 30 -1.89 7.66 -27.09
CA PRO A 30 -0.70 8.43 -27.40
C PRO A 30 -0.33 9.37 -26.26
N GLY A 31 0.98 9.48 -25.97
CA GLY A 31 1.51 10.36 -24.91
C GLY A 31 1.25 9.88 -23.48
N ALA A 32 0.41 8.86 -23.26
CA ALA A 32 0.14 8.30 -21.95
C ALA A 32 1.02 7.08 -21.67
N PRO A 33 1.60 6.95 -20.47
CA PRO A 33 2.41 5.79 -20.10
C PRO A 33 1.59 4.51 -19.90
N VAL A 34 0.30 4.67 -19.67
CA VAL A 34 -0.67 3.58 -19.44
C VAL A 34 -1.97 3.87 -20.17
N ASN A 35 -2.69 2.82 -20.56
CA ASN A 35 -4.05 2.94 -21.05
C ASN A 35 -5.03 3.05 -19.89
N THR A 36 -6.00 3.97 -20.01
CA THR A 36 -7.07 4.16 -19.04
C THR A 36 -8.44 4.22 -19.74
N LEU A 37 -9.51 3.92 -19.03
CA LEU A 37 -10.87 4.03 -19.52
C LEU A 37 -11.37 5.46 -19.37
N SER A 38 -11.94 5.98 -20.45
CA SER A 38 -12.76 7.18 -20.47
C SER A 38 -14.01 6.92 -21.33
N PRO A 39 -15.08 7.76 -21.25
CA PRO A 39 -16.26 7.63 -22.10
C PRO A 39 -15.93 7.59 -23.60
N GLU A 40 -14.93 8.36 -24.03
CA GLU A 40 -14.50 8.45 -25.43
C GLU A 40 -13.88 7.12 -25.90
N VAL A 41 -13.00 6.52 -25.07
CA VAL A 41 -12.39 5.21 -25.36
C VAL A 41 -13.45 4.12 -25.43
N GLY A 42 -14.43 4.14 -24.51
CA GLY A 42 -15.57 3.21 -24.53
C GLY A 42 -16.43 3.34 -25.79
N THR A 43 -16.69 4.56 -26.22
CA THR A 43 -17.45 4.84 -27.44
C THR A 43 -16.71 4.37 -28.69
N ALA A 44 -15.43 4.70 -28.83
CA ALA A 44 -14.60 4.28 -29.96
C ALA A 44 -14.47 2.75 -30.03
N PHE A 45 -14.27 2.08 -28.91
CA PHE A 45 -14.26 0.62 -28.87
C PHE A 45 -15.57 0.00 -29.32
N THR A 46 -16.71 0.60 -28.91
CA THR A 46 -18.04 0.14 -29.32
C THR A 46 -18.22 0.27 -30.83
N GLN A 47 -17.73 1.37 -31.45
CA GLN A 47 -17.77 1.58 -32.89
C GLN A 47 -16.94 0.53 -33.64
N LEU A 48 -15.74 0.19 -33.14
CA LEU A 48 -14.90 -0.86 -33.72
C LEU A 48 -15.52 -2.25 -33.59
N LEU A 49 -16.23 -2.53 -32.49
CA LEU A 49 -17.01 -3.77 -32.36
C LEU A 49 -18.15 -3.81 -33.41
N GLU A 50 -18.83 -2.71 -33.64
CA GLU A 50 -19.88 -2.64 -34.68
C GLU A 50 -19.31 -2.85 -36.08
N GLN A 51 -18.12 -2.30 -36.36
CA GLN A 51 -17.40 -2.56 -37.59
C GLN A 51 -17.07 -4.05 -37.74
N ALA A 52 -16.52 -4.68 -36.68
CA ALA A 52 -16.24 -6.11 -36.66
C ALA A 52 -17.49 -6.98 -36.80
N GLU A 53 -18.63 -6.53 -36.24
CA GLU A 53 -19.93 -7.23 -36.36
C GLU A 53 -20.43 -7.29 -37.80
N ARG A 54 -20.34 -6.15 -38.53
CA ARG A 54 -20.81 -6.01 -39.92
C ARG A 54 -19.87 -6.64 -40.94
N ALA A 55 -18.59 -6.79 -40.64
CA ALA A 55 -17.60 -7.35 -41.56
C ALA A 55 -17.80 -8.88 -41.72
N LEU A 56 -18.15 -9.31 -42.96
CA LEU A 56 -18.45 -10.72 -43.26
C LEU A 56 -17.22 -11.64 -43.19
N ASP A 57 -16.04 -11.09 -43.43
CA ASP A 57 -14.75 -11.77 -43.38
C ASP A 57 -14.20 -11.90 -41.94
N VAL A 58 -14.75 -11.15 -40.98
CA VAL A 58 -14.37 -11.23 -39.56
C VAL A 58 -15.24 -12.26 -38.84
N LYS A 59 -14.59 -13.25 -38.20
CA LYS A 59 -15.26 -14.32 -37.45
C LYS A 59 -15.13 -14.17 -35.93
N ALA A 60 -14.11 -13.46 -35.48
CA ALA A 60 -13.83 -13.25 -34.04
C ALA A 60 -13.05 -11.94 -33.81
N VAL A 61 -12.92 -11.53 -32.56
CA VAL A 61 -12.22 -10.30 -32.17
C VAL A 61 -11.17 -10.61 -31.09
N VAL A 62 -10.01 -9.98 -31.19
CA VAL A 62 -8.99 -9.92 -30.14
C VAL A 62 -8.86 -8.49 -29.66
N PHE A 63 -8.92 -8.28 -28.36
CA PHE A 63 -8.64 -7.01 -27.70
C PHE A 63 -7.29 -7.08 -27.00
N ILE A 64 -6.35 -6.20 -27.36
CA ILE A 64 -4.96 -6.22 -26.89
C ILE A 64 -4.46 -4.79 -26.64
N SER A 65 -3.42 -4.66 -25.80
CA SER A 65 -2.74 -3.38 -25.56
C SER A 65 -1.44 -3.26 -26.37
N GLY A 66 -1.16 -2.07 -26.89
CA GLY A 66 0.14 -1.69 -27.47
C GLY A 66 1.18 -1.27 -26.43
N LYS A 67 0.80 -1.04 -25.16
CA LYS A 67 1.74 -0.65 -24.09
C LYS A 67 2.62 -1.82 -23.64
N LYS A 68 3.87 -1.51 -23.29
CA LYS A 68 4.88 -2.51 -22.91
C LYS A 68 4.54 -3.33 -21.66
N ASP A 69 4.00 -2.70 -20.62
CA ASP A 69 3.78 -3.31 -19.30
C ASP A 69 2.37 -3.00 -18.73
N ASN A 70 1.43 -2.66 -19.60
CA ASN A 70 0.07 -2.27 -19.20
C ASN A 70 -0.96 -2.78 -20.21
N PHE A 71 -2.03 -3.41 -19.71
CA PHE A 71 -3.22 -3.70 -20.51
C PHE A 71 -4.16 -2.49 -20.46
N VAL A 72 -4.90 -2.32 -19.37
CA VAL A 72 -5.68 -1.13 -19.04
C VAL A 72 -5.65 -0.95 -17.52
N ALA A 73 -5.24 0.24 -17.05
CA ALA A 73 -5.02 0.52 -15.63
C ALA A 73 -6.27 0.99 -14.85
N GLY A 74 -7.46 0.80 -15.42
CA GLY A 74 -8.73 1.21 -14.82
C GLY A 74 -9.28 2.50 -15.42
N ALA A 75 -10.26 3.09 -14.74
CA ALA A 75 -10.85 4.38 -15.12
C ALA A 75 -9.82 5.52 -14.98
N ASN A 76 -10.01 6.56 -15.79
CA ASN A 76 -9.25 7.80 -15.63
C ASN A 76 -9.73 8.52 -14.37
N ILE A 77 -8.88 8.52 -13.31
CA ILE A 77 -9.24 9.10 -12.01
C ILE A 77 -9.29 10.64 -12.11
N ASP A 78 -8.47 11.26 -12.96
CA ASP A 78 -8.54 12.72 -13.19
C ASP A 78 -9.91 13.11 -13.76
N PHE A 79 -10.46 12.30 -14.67
CA PHE A 79 -11.80 12.49 -15.19
C PHE A 79 -12.86 12.38 -14.09
N LEU A 80 -12.76 11.40 -13.18
CA LEU A 80 -13.71 11.27 -12.08
C LEU A 80 -13.74 12.50 -11.16
N GLN A 81 -12.63 13.24 -11.03
CA GLN A 81 -12.58 14.47 -10.25
C GLN A 81 -13.28 15.67 -10.93
N THR A 82 -13.52 15.59 -12.23
CA THR A 82 -14.25 16.67 -12.96
C THR A 82 -15.76 16.58 -12.82
N ILE A 83 -16.28 15.42 -12.40
CA ILE A 83 -17.73 15.17 -12.28
C ILE A 83 -18.28 15.91 -11.06
N LYS A 84 -19.49 16.48 -11.23
CA LYS A 84 -20.06 17.40 -10.24
C LYS A 84 -21.24 16.84 -9.45
N SER A 85 -21.82 15.72 -9.87
CA SER A 85 -22.97 15.14 -9.18
C SER A 85 -22.93 13.61 -9.15
N ALA A 86 -23.55 13.04 -8.12
CA ALA A 86 -23.69 11.59 -8.00
C ALA A 86 -24.52 10.99 -9.13
N ASP A 87 -25.54 11.70 -9.59
CA ASP A 87 -26.41 11.24 -10.69
C ASP A 87 -25.64 11.14 -12.00
N GLU A 88 -24.71 12.05 -12.27
CA GLU A 88 -23.82 11.99 -13.43
C GLU A 88 -22.92 10.74 -13.37
N VAL A 89 -22.34 10.43 -12.21
CA VAL A 89 -21.54 9.20 -11.99
C VAL A 89 -22.41 7.96 -12.19
N VAL A 90 -23.65 7.95 -11.68
CA VAL A 90 -24.60 6.85 -11.87
C VAL A 90 -24.90 6.64 -13.36
N ALA A 91 -25.11 7.72 -14.13
CA ALA A 91 -25.35 7.65 -15.55
C ALA A 91 -24.15 7.07 -16.32
N ILE A 92 -22.92 7.49 -15.97
CA ILE A 92 -21.67 6.94 -16.55
C ILE A 92 -21.56 5.45 -16.25
N SER A 93 -21.79 5.04 -15.00
CA SER A 93 -21.76 3.63 -14.60
C SER A 93 -22.78 2.78 -15.38
N ARG A 94 -24.01 3.25 -15.51
CA ARG A 94 -25.05 2.56 -16.30
C ARG A 94 -24.67 2.45 -17.78
N THR A 95 -24.04 3.47 -18.34
CA THR A 95 -23.53 3.44 -19.72
C THR A 95 -22.45 2.37 -19.88
N ALA A 96 -21.50 2.30 -18.93
CA ALA A 96 -20.46 1.26 -18.93
C ALA A 96 -21.06 -0.15 -18.76
N HIS A 97 -22.10 -0.30 -17.92
CA HIS A 97 -22.83 -1.57 -17.79
C HIS A 97 -23.44 -2.00 -19.13
N ALA A 98 -24.12 -1.08 -19.83
CA ALA A 98 -24.74 -1.38 -21.11
C ALA A 98 -23.71 -1.74 -22.20
N GLN A 99 -22.58 -1.04 -22.24
CA GLN A 99 -21.47 -1.35 -23.18
C GLN A 99 -20.87 -2.73 -22.90
N PHE A 100 -20.64 -3.06 -21.65
CA PHE A 100 -20.06 -4.37 -21.27
C PHE A 100 -21.08 -5.52 -21.36
N ASP A 101 -22.37 -5.27 -21.16
CA ASP A 101 -23.42 -6.26 -21.43
C ASP A 101 -23.53 -6.55 -22.94
N ARG A 102 -23.37 -5.52 -23.79
CA ARG A 102 -23.31 -5.69 -25.25
C ARG A 102 -22.08 -6.48 -25.68
N LEU A 103 -20.90 -6.22 -25.06
CA LEU A 103 -19.66 -6.97 -25.32
C LEU A 103 -19.80 -8.45 -24.92
N GLU A 104 -20.43 -8.73 -23.79
CA GLU A 104 -20.67 -10.10 -23.30
C GLU A 104 -21.67 -10.86 -24.18
N ALA A 105 -22.64 -10.14 -24.77
CA ALA A 105 -23.64 -10.68 -25.70
C ALA A 105 -23.20 -10.61 -27.17
N PHE A 106 -21.98 -10.19 -27.47
CA PHE A 106 -21.49 -9.99 -28.83
C PHE A 106 -21.52 -11.33 -29.62
N PRO A 107 -22.06 -11.34 -30.86
CA PRO A 107 -22.34 -12.59 -31.58
C PRO A 107 -21.06 -13.32 -32.04
N LYS A 108 -19.91 -12.62 -32.11
CA LYS A 108 -18.62 -13.19 -32.47
C LYS A 108 -17.74 -13.32 -31.22
N PRO A 109 -16.95 -14.38 -31.05
CA PRO A 109 -16.08 -14.49 -29.87
C PRO A 109 -15.13 -13.31 -29.72
N VAL A 110 -14.99 -12.80 -28.50
CA VAL A 110 -14.03 -11.74 -28.14
C VAL A 110 -13.03 -12.28 -27.12
N VAL A 111 -11.74 -12.20 -27.45
CA VAL A 111 -10.63 -12.64 -26.60
C VAL A 111 -9.86 -11.45 -26.04
N ALA A 112 -9.77 -11.33 -24.73
CA ALA A 112 -8.88 -10.36 -24.08
C ALA A 112 -7.44 -10.93 -23.98
N ALA A 113 -6.48 -10.28 -24.63
CA ALA A 113 -5.07 -10.62 -24.60
C ALA A 113 -4.32 -9.70 -23.63
N ILE A 114 -4.09 -10.18 -22.40
CA ILE A 114 -3.69 -9.37 -21.25
C ILE A 114 -2.18 -9.46 -21.02
N HIS A 115 -1.48 -8.33 -21.08
CA HIS A 115 -0.09 -8.19 -20.67
C HIS A 115 0.07 -6.97 -19.76
N GLY A 116 0.81 -7.12 -18.65
CA GLY A 116 1.02 -6.05 -17.68
C GLY A 116 -0.18 -5.81 -16.76
N ALA A 117 -0.40 -4.56 -16.35
CA ALA A 117 -1.46 -4.20 -15.40
C ALA A 117 -2.85 -4.22 -16.06
N CYS A 118 -3.76 -5.04 -15.52
CA CYS A 118 -5.17 -5.16 -15.87
C CYS A 118 -6.00 -4.93 -14.59
N LEU A 119 -6.32 -3.67 -14.32
CA LEU A 119 -6.82 -3.23 -13.02
C LEU A 119 -8.15 -2.48 -13.15
N GLY A 120 -9.00 -2.59 -12.12
CA GLY A 120 -10.25 -1.85 -12.05
C GLY A 120 -11.11 -2.03 -13.30
N GLY A 121 -11.60 -0.95 -13.86
CA GLY A 121 -12.38 -0.97 -15.10
C GLY A 121 -11.72 -1.74 -16.25
N GLY A 122 -10.38 -1.81 -16.29
CA GLY A 122 -9.67 -2.64 -17.26
C GLY A 122 -9.88 -4.15 -17.05
N LEU A 123 -9.97 -4.59 -15.79
CA LEU A 123 -10.36 -5.96 -15.50
C LEU A 123 -11.87 -6.17 -15.75
N GLU A 124 -12.71 -5.20 -15.40
CA GLU A 124 -14.15 -5.26 -15.70
C GLU A 124 -14.42 -5.43 -17.20
N TRP A 125 -13.63 -4.74 -18.04
CA TRP A 125 -13.66 -4.89 -19.49
C TRP A 125 -13.25 -6.30 -19.91
N ALA A 126 -12.13 -6.80 -19.39
CA ALA A 126 -11.69 -8.16 -19.68
C ALA A 126 -12.69 -9.24 -19.20
N LEU A 127 -13.38 -9.01 -18.07
CA LEU A 127 -14.42 -9.91 -17.55
C LEU A 127 -15.66 -10.00 -18.48
N ALA A 128 -15.92 -8.96 -19.27
CA ALA A 128 -17.00 -8.97 -20.26
C ALA A 128 -16.61 -9.69 -21.57
N CYS A 129 -15.32 -9.97 -21.82
CA CYS A 129 -14.87 -10.76 -22.96
C CYS A 129 -15.18 -12.26 -22.77
N HIS A 130 -15.32 -12.99 -23.88
CA HIS A 130 -15.64 -14.42 -23.89
C HIS A 130 -14.49 -15.27 -23.38
N TYR A 131 -13.23 -14.90 -23.68
CA TYR A 131 -12.02 -15.59 -23.28
C TYR A 131 -10.92 -14.62 -22.85
N ARG A 132 -10.09 -15.01 -21.89
CA ARG A 132 -9.03 -14.17 -21.32
C ARG A 132 -7.72 -14.95 -21.31
N ILE A 133 -6.70 -14.42 -22.00
CA ILE A 133 -5.34 -14.94 -21.99
C ILE A 133 -4.45 -13.92 -21.30
N ALA A 134 -3.67 -14.35 -20.30
CA ALA A 134 -2.72 -13.49 -19.60
C ALA A 134 -1.28 -13.97 -19.82
N THR A 135 -0.33 -13.05 -19.79
CA THR A 135 1.08 -13.45 -19.84
C THR A 135 1.63 -13.83 -18.47
N ASP A 136 2.66 -14.71 -18.46
CA ASP A 136 3.38 -15.14 -17.26
C ASP A 136 4.37 -14.07 -16.73
N SER A 137 4.45 -12.90 -17.39
CA SER A 137 5.31 -11.79 -16.97
C SER A 137 5.12 -11.41 -15.50
N PRO A 138 6.20 -11.14 -14.75
CA PRO A 138 6.09 -10.61 -13.38
C PRO A 138 5.41 -9.24 -13.32
N LYS A 139 5.30 -8.53 -14.45
CA LYS A 139 4.55 -7.27 -14.59
C LYS A 139 3.03 -7.49 -14.69
N THR A 140 2.60 -8.65 -15.16
CA THR A 140 1.17 -8.95 -15.32
C THR A 140 0.52 -9.14 -13.94
N SER A 141 -0.48 -8.30 -13.69
CA SER A 141 -1.27 -8.32 -12.46
C SER A 141 -2.72 -7.91 -12.73
N LEU A 142 -3.66 -8.62 -12.12
CA LEU A 142 -5.09 -8.43 -12.31
C LEU A 142 -5.76 -8.14 -10.97
N GLY A 143 -6.72 -7.22 -10.92
CA GLY A 143 -7.45 -6.91 -9.69
C GLY A 143 -8.49 -5.81 -9.86
N LEU A 144 -9.33 -5.68 -8.83
CA LEU A 144 -10.32 -4.60 -8.67
C LEU A 144 -9.93 -3.79 -7.42
N PRO A 145 -8.99 -2.83 -7.56
CA PRO A 145 -8.42 -2.11 -6.41
C PRO A 145 -9.24 -0.89 -5.96
N GLU A 146 -10.45 -0.70 -6.47
CA GLU A 146 -11.28 0.49 -6.27
C GLU A 146 -11.51 0.79 -4.78
N THR A 147 -11.62 -0.25 -3.93
CA THR A 147 -11.80 -0.07 -2.48
C THR A 147 -10.61 0.58 -1.79
N GLN A 148 -9.41 0.54 -2.39
CA GLN A 148 -8.25 1.29 -1.92
C GLN A 148 -8.37 2.80 -2.17
N LEU A 149 -9.27 3.20 -3.08
CA LEU A 149 -9.61 4.59 -3.39
C LEU A 149 -10.92 5.03 -2.70
N GLY A 150 -11.47 4.19 -1.82
CA GLY A 150 -12.78 4.46 -1.21
C GLY A 150 -13.97 4.34 -2.18
N LEU A 151 -13.78 3.61 -3.28
CA LEU A 151 -14.76 3.36 -4.34
C LEU A 151 -15.08 1.85 -4.41
N ILE A 152 -16.03 1.48 -5.23
CA ILE A 152 -16.28 0.10 -5.64
C ILE A 152 -16.08 -0.04 -7.16
N PRO A 153 -15.91 -1.25 -7.72
CA PRO A 153 -16.03 -1.45 -9.16
C PRO A 153 -17.37 -0.87 -9.66
N GLY A 154 -17.32 -0.10 -10.73
CA GLY A 154 -18.48 0.65 -11.21
C GLY A 154 -18.95 0.29 -12.63
N ALA A 155 -18.33 -0.73 -13.25
CA ALA A 155 -18.65 -1.18 -14.60
C ALA A 155 -19.11 -2.66 -14.67
N GLY A 156 -19.65 -3.17 -13.55
CA GLY A 156 -20.20 -4.51 -13.42
C GLY A 156 -19.26 -5.54 -12.79
N GLY A 157 -18.11 -5.11 -12.27
CA GLY A 157 -17.12 -5.99 -11.63
C GLY A 157 -17.64 -6.68 -10.38
N THR A 158 -18.51 -6.01 -9.61
CA THR A 158 -19.15 -6.61 -8.42
C THR A 158 -20.15 -7.71 -8.77
N GLN A 159 -20.54 -7.83 -10.05
CA GLN A 159 -21.47 -8.86 -10.52
C GLN A 159 -20.74 -9.91 -11.36
N ARG A 160 -19.88 -9.51 -12.31
CA ARG A 160 -19.17 -10.44 -13.20
C ARG A 160 -18.12 -11.27 -12.49
N LEU A 161 -17.36 -10.68 -11.59
CA LEU A 161 -16.31 -11.43 -10.88
C LEU A 161 -16.88 -12.53 -9.97
N PRO A 162 -17.90 -12.28 -9.11
CA PRO A 162 -18.54 -13.34 -8.32
C PRO A 162 -19.17 -14.44 -9.17
N ALA A 163 -19.80 -14.08 -10.30
CA ALA A 163 -20.38 -15.05 -11.24
C ALA A 163 -19.30 -15.95 -11.89
N LEU A 164 -18.08 -15.46 -12.03
CA LEU A 164 -16.98 -16.16 -12.69
C LEU A 164 -16.18 -17.06 -11.73
N ILE A 165 -15.89 -16.59 -10.51
CA ILE A 165 -14.97 -17.26 -9.56
C ILE A 165 -15.58 -17.58 -8.20
N GLY A 166 -16.90 -17.39 -8.04
CA GLY A 166 -17.60 -17.55 -6.76
C GLY A 166 -17.54 -16.33 -5.85
N ALA A 167 -18.53 -16.21 -4.98
CA ALA A 167 -18.69 -15.05 -4.10
C ALA A 167 -17.54 -14.92 -3.09
N GLN A 168 -17.11 -16.02 -2.47
CA GLN A 168 -16.05 -16.00 -1.45
C GLN A 168 -14.73 -15.46 -2.02
N ALA A 169 -14.29 -15.95 -3.17
CA ALA A 169 -13.06 -15.54 -3.82
C ALA A 169 -13.17 -14.09 -4.33
N ALA A 170 -14.32 -13.70 -4.89
CA ALA A 170 -14.57 -12.36 -5.36
C ALA A 170 -14.61 -11.33 -4.21
N LEU A 171 -15.26 -11.65 -3.08
CA LEU A 171 -15.26 -10.82 -1.87
C LEU A 171 -13.83 -10.59 -1.37
N ASP A 172 -13.00 -11.63 -1.33
CA ASP A 172 -11.59 -11.47 -0.90
C ASP A 172 -10.81 -10.52 -1.82
N LEU A 173 -11.02 -10.59 -3.14
CA LEU A 173 -10.36 -9.68 -4.10
C LEU A 173 -10.90 -8.25 -4.01
N ILE A 174 -12.21 -8.08 -4.03
CA ILE A 174 -12.86 -6.75 -4.08
C ILE A 174 -12.71 -6.01 -2.74
N LEU A 175 -13.02 -6.65 -1.60
CA LEU A 175 -12.96 -5.98 -0.29
C LEU A 175 -11.53 -5.60 0.12
N THR A 176 -10.52 -6.35 -0.34
CA THR A 176 -9.12 -6.04 -0.05
C THR A 176 -8.46 -5.18 -1.12
N GLY A 177 -9.05 -5.07 -2.32
CA GLY A 177 -8.48 -4.39 -3.47
C GLY A 177 -7.13 -4.95 -3.92
N LYS A 178 -6.82 -6.21 -3.56
CA LYS A 178 -5.52 -6.82 -3.87
C LYS A 178 -5.43 -7.29 -5.32
N ASN A 179 -4.25 -7.13 -5.88
CA ASN A 179 -3.94 -7.65 -7.21
C ASN A 179 -3.38 -9.07 -7.12
N VAL A 180 -3.67 -9.89 -8.13
CA VAL A 180 -3.15 -11.26 -8.27
C VAL A 180 -2.30 -11.40 -9.52
N LYS A 181 -1.28 -12.26 -9.46
CA LYS A 181 -0.46 -12.62 -10.62
C LYS A 181 -1.21 -13.58 -11.54
N ALA A 182 -0.82 -13.62 -12.82
CA ALA A 182 -1.48 -14.44 -13.84
C ALA A 182 -1.67 -15.91 -13.42
N SER A 183 -0.65 -16.54 -12.82
CA SER A 183 -0.75 -17.92 -12.34
C SER A 183 -1.83 -18.12 -11.24
N LYS A 184 -2.00 -17.13 -10.34
CA LYS A 184 -3.06 -17.16 -9.33
C LYS A 184 -4.42 -16.83 -9.95
N ALA A 185 -4.47 -15.87 -10.90
CA ALA A 185 -5.67 -15.53 -11.65
C ALA A 185 -6.22 -16.74 -12.41
N LYS A 186 -5.35 -17.56 -13.06
CA LYS A 186 -5.73 -18.82 -13.71
C LYS A 186 -6.30 -19.83 -12.71
N LYS A 187 -5.66 -20.01 -11.54
CA LYS A 187 -6.15 -20.92 -10.50
C LYS A 187 -7.51 -20.52 -9.94
N LEU A 188 -7.81 -19.23 -9.91
CA LEU A 188 -9.10 -18.70 -9.47
C LEU A 188 -10.15 -18.73 -10.59
N GLY A 189 -9.76 -18.93 -11.87
CA GLY A 189 -10.67 -18.86 -13.01
C GLY A 189 -10.90 -17.45 -13.55
N VAL A 190 -10.15 -16.44 -13.08
CA VAL A 190 -10.22 -15.06 -13.59
C VAL A 190 -9.72 -15.00 -15.04
N VAL A 191 -8.69 -15.79 -15.39
CA VAL A 191 -8.20 -15.96 -16.75
C VAL A 191 -8.23 -17.44 -17.14
N ASP A 192 -8.45 -17.68 -18.43
CA ASP A 192 -8.61 -19.01 -18.98
C ASP A 192 -7.25 -19.64 -19.32
N GLU A 193 -6.27 -18.83 -19.74
CA GLU A 193 -4.95 -19.31 -20.15
C GLU A 193 -3.81 -18.37 -19.69
N VAL A 194 -2.63 -18.95 -19.44
CA VAL A 194 -1.41 -18.18 -19.14
C VAL A 194 -0.30 -18.62 -20.10
N VAL A 195 0.35 -17.65 -20.75
CA VAL A 195 1.29 -17.88 -21.84
C VAL A 195 2.55 -17.01 -21.72
N PRO A 196 3.68 -17.39 -22.31
CA PRO A 196 4.85 -16.51 -22.44
C PRO A 196 4.54 -15.24 -23.24
N VAL A 197 5.17 -14.12 -22.85
CA VAL A 197 4.93 -12.81 -23.47
C VAL A 197 4.99 -12.82 -25.01
N PRO A 198 6.01 -13.42 -25.67
CA PRO A 198 6.11 -13.40 -27.14
C PRO A 198 4.98 -14.14 -27.86
N MET A 199 4.29 -15.04 -27.18
CA MET A 199 3.22 -15.85 -27.76
C MET A 199 1.83 -15.22 -27.70
N LEU A 200 1.67 -14.13 -26.92
CA LEU A 200 0.36 -13.61 -26.56
C LEU A 200 -0.53 -13.29 -27.77
N LYS A 201 -0.07 -12.45 -28.69
CA LYS A 201 -0.88 -12.01 -29.86
C LYS A 201 -1.23 -13.19 -30.78
N ALA A 202 -0.24 -13.99 -31.14
CA ALA A 202 -0.44 -15.13 -32.05
C ALA A 202 -1.41 -16.16 -31.46
N LEU A 203 -1.27 -16.45 -30.14
CA LEU A 203 -2.15 -17.39 -29.49
C LEU A 203 -3.56 -16.85 -29.26
N ALA A 204 -3.70 -15.53 -29.00
CA ALA A 204 -5.01 -14.88 -28.86
C ALA A 204 -5.78 -14.95 -30.19
N VAL A 205 -5.14 -14.65 -31.33
CA VAL A 205 -5.74 -14.78 -32.66
C VAL A 205 -6.18 -16.23 -32.93
N ARG A 206 -5.30 -17.18 -32.65
CA ARG A 206 -5.63 -18.60 -32.80
C ARG A 206 -6.81 -19.02 -31.93
N ARG A 207 -6.83 -18.66 -30.64
CA ARG A 207 -7.95 -18.99 -29.72
C ARG A 207 -9.26 -18.35 -30.15
N ALA A 208 -9.20 -17.12 -30.67
CA ALA A 208 -10.35 -16.44 -31.21
C ALA A 208 -10.95 -17.18 -32.41
N ALA A 209 -10.11 -17.67 -33.34
CA ALA A 209 -10.51 -18.49 -34.47
C ALA A 209 -11.10 -19.85 -34.00
N GLU A 210 -10.42 -20.55 -33.11
CA GLU A 210 -10.88 -21.84 -32.55
C GLU A 210 -12.23 -21.71 -31.84
N LEU A 211 -12.49 -20.59 -31.15
CA LEU A 211 -13.79 -20.29 -30.54
C LEU A 211 -14.88 -20.08 -31.58
N ALA A 212 -14.57 -19.34 -32.67
CA ALA A 212 -15.51 -19.10 -33.76
C ALA A 212 -15.86 -20.38 -34.52
N GLU A 213 -14.93 -21.29 -34.67
CA GLU A 213 -15.11 -22.61 -35.28
C GLU A 213 -15.79 -23.62 -34.35
N GLY A 214 -15.92 -23.30 -33.06
CA GLY A 214 -16.47 -24.23 -32.05
C GLY A 214 -15.54 -25.36 -31.64
N THR A 215 -14.28 -25.36 -32.11
CA THR A 215 -13.24 -26.35 -31.76
C THR A 215 -12.71 -26.14 -30.34
N LEU A 216 -12.67 -24.89 -29.85
CA LEU A 216 -12.40 -24.56 -28.47
C LEU A 216 -13.69 -24.31 -27.70
N LYS A 217 -13.91 -25.04 -26.61
CA LYS A 217 -15.02 -24.81 -25.66
C LYS A 217 -14.50 -24.19 -24.39
N VAL A 218 -15.20 -23.17 -23.88
CA VAL A 218 -14.83 -22.48 -22.64
C VAL A 218 -15.39 -23.27 -21.46
N GLU A 219 -14.50 -23.89 -20.68
CA GLU A 219 -14.87 -24.52 -19.40
C GLU A 219 -14.67 -23.53 -18.28
N ARG A 220 -15.71 -23.24 -17.50
CA ARG A 220 -15.63 -22.37 -16.31
C ARG A 220 -15.45 -23.21 -15.06
N ALA A 221 -14.47 -22.87 -14.23
CA ALA A 221 -14.19 -23.61 -12.98
C ALA A 221 -15.33 -23.47 -11.96
N HIS A 222 -16.02 -22.33 -11.95
CA HIS A 222 -17.19 -22.11 -11.10
C HIS A 222 -18.45 -22.48 -11.87
N GLN A 223 -18.93 -23.69 -11.63
CA GLN A 223 -20.23 -24.17 -12.09
C GLN A 223 -21.03 -24.42 -10.82
N GLY A 224 -21.92 -23.53 -10.42
CA GLY A 224 -22.73 -23.70 -9.22
C GLY A 224 -23.39 -25.11 -9.15
N PHE A 225 -23.83 -25.53 -7.98
CA PHE A 225 -24.41 -26.86 -7.70
C PHE A 225 -25.47 -27.32 -8.73
N LYS A 226 -26.21 -26.36 -9.35
CA LYS A 226 -27.17 -26.65 -10.41
C LYS A 226 -26.53 -27.21 -11.67
N ALA A 227 -25.34 -26.81 -12.05
CA ALA A 227 -24.62 -27.31 -13.21
C ALA A 227 -24.05 -28.71 -12.96
N VAL A 228 -23.60 -29.01 -11.74
CA VAL A 228 -23.15 -30.33 -11.33
C VAL A 228 -24.32 -31.31 -11.32
N ALA A 229 -25.51 -30.89 -10.87
CA ALA A 229 -26.72 -31.72 -10.86
C ALA A 229 -27.28 -31.97 -12.29
N GLN A 230 -27.08 -31.05 -13.23
CA GLN A 230 -27.56 -31.20 -14.63
C GLN A 230 -26.59 -31.98 -15.53
N SER A 231 -25.33 -32.10 -15.17
CA SER A 231 -24.31 -32.73 -16.03
C SER A 231 -24.49 -34.27 -16.22
N GLY A 232 -25.43 -34.88 -15.53
CA GLY A 232 -25.95 -36.26 -15.80
C GLY A 232 -24.93 -37.40 -15.89
N LYS A 233 -23.64 -37.14 -15.63
CA LYS A 233 -22.55 -38.11 -15.77
C LYS A 233 -22.17 -38.81 -14.47
N THR A 234 -23.02 -38.78 -13.46
CA THR A 234 -22.80 -39.57 -12.24
C THR A 234 -23.51 -40.93 -12.36
N LYS A 235 -22.76 -41.92 -12.73
CA LYS A 235 -23.20 -43.33 -12.57
C LYS A 235 -23.19 -43.65 -11.08
N GLY A 236 -24.32 -43.52 -10.41
CA GLY A 236 -24.57 -44.00 -9.05
C GLY A 236 -23.92 -43.14 -7.92
N LEU A 237 -24.38 -43.36 -6.68
CA LEU A 237 -23.87 -42.70 -5.44
C LEU A 237 -22.35 -42.79 -5.28
N ALA A 238 -21.70 -43.86 -5.71
CA ALA A 238 -20.25 -44.05 -5.61
C ALA A 238 -19.46 -43.13 -6.55
N GLY A 239 -19.98 -42.82 -7.76
CA GLY A 239 -19.38 -41.81 -8.66
C GLY A 239 -19.55 -40.40 -8.18
N PHE A 240 -20.62 -40.13 -7.45
CA PHE A 240 -20.86 -38.86 -6.79
C PHE A 240 -19.78 -38.55 -5.71
N PHE A 241 -19.41 -39.55 -4.92
CA PHE A 241 -18.39 -39.40 -3.89
C PHE A 241 -16.94 -39.36 -4.41
N GLN A 242 -16.64 -39.92 -5.57
CA GLN A 242 -15.30 -39.90 -6.18
C GLN A 242 -14.99 -38.56 -6.92
N GLY A 243 -16.02 -37.84 -7.40
CA GLY A 243 -15.89 -36.47 -7.95
C GLY A 243 -15.74 -35.38 -6.89
N LEU A 244 -15.93 -35.73 -5.64
CA LEU A 244 -16.04 -34.84 -4.46
C LEU A 244 -14.73 -34.67 -3.68
N ILE A 245 -13.58 -34.83 -4.31
CA ILE A 245 -12.25 -34.82 -3.66
C ILE A 245 -11.74 -33.38 -3.35
N SER A 246 -12.44 -32.31 -3.69
CA SER A 246 -12.06 -31.00 -3.17
C SER A 246 -13.02 -30.54 -2.08
N LYS A 247 -12.53 -30.47 -0.84
CA LYS A 247 -13.23 -29.84 0.29
C LYS A 247 -13.73 -28.42 -0.03
N ASP A 248 -13.09 -27.76 -1.01
CA ASP A 248 -13.37 -26.39 -1.42
C ASP A 248 -14.67 -26.27 -2.24
N LEU A 249 -14.99 -27.22 -3.12
CA LEU A 249 -16.23 -27.25 -3.92
C LEU A 249 -17.49 -27.49 -3.07
N TRP A 250 -17.39 -28.30 -2.03
CA TRP A 250 -18.49 -28.51 -1.09
C TRP A 250 -18.74 -27.29 -0.20
N ALA A 251 -17.67 -26.62 0.23
CA ALA A 251 -17.78 -25.40 1.01
C ALA A 251 -18.41 -24.26 0.18
N GLU A 252 -18.04 -24.16 -1.11
CA GLU A 252 -18.65 -23.21 -2.04
C GLU A 252 -20.15 -23.50 -2.26
N ALA A 253 -20.49 -24.71 -2.65
CA ALA A 253 -21.87 -25.10 -2.89
C ALA A 253 -22.75 -24.94 -1.63
N ALA A 254 -22.22 -25.28 -0.46
CA ALA A 254 -22.93 -25.14 0.81
C ALA A 254 -23.11 -23.66 1.23
N LEU A 255 -22.17 -22.78 0.87
CA LEU A 255 -22.19 -21.38 1.30
C LEU A 255 -22.85 -20.44 0.27
N GLU A 256 -22.80 -20.77 -1.02
CA GLU A 256 -23.24 -19.83 -2.07
C GLU A 256 -24.59 -20.19 -2.72
N ASP A 257 -24.88 -21.50 -2.86
CA ASP A 257 -26.06 -21.94 -3.61
C ASP A 257 -27.37 -21.99 -2.79
N ASN A 258 -27.30 -21.84 -1.47
CA ASN A 258 -28.49 -21.77 -0.64
C ASN A 258 -28.61 -20.47 0.18
N PRO A 259 -29.82 -20.01 0.51
CA PRO A 259 -30.03 -18.75 1.24
C PRO A 259 -29.37 -18.71 2.63
N ILE A 260 -29.33 -19.83 3.33
CA ILE A 260 -28.73 -19.93 4.68
C ILE A 260 -27.21 -19.82 4.59
N GLY A 261 -26.60 -20.53 3.67
CA GLY A 261 -25.15 -20.48 3.44
C GLY A 261 -24.70 -19.07 3.02
N ARG A 262 -25.45 -18.42 2.10
CA ARG A 262 -25.19 -17.04 1.71
C ARG A 262 -25.26 -16.09 2.91
N LYS A 263 -26.28 -16.20 3.74
CA LYS A 263 -26.40 -15.39 4.97
C LYS A 263 -25.14 -15.56 5.85
N VAL A 264 -24.72 -16.81 6.11
CA VAL A 264 -23.53 -17.09 6.92
C VAL A 264 -22.28 -16.48 6.31
N LEU A 265 -22.07 -16.63 4.99
CA LEU A 265 -20.93 -16.07 4.27
C LEU A 265 -20.87 -14.54 4.43
N PHE A 266 -21.98 -13.85 4.17
CA PHE A 266 -22.04 -12.39 4.25
C PHE A 266 -21.93 -11.88 5.68
N ASP A 267 -22.51 -12.54 6.66
CA ASP A 267 -22.40 -12.18 8.08
C ASP A 267 -20.95 -12.34 8.60
N GLN A 268 -20.26 -13.41 8.22
CA GLN A 268 -18.84 -13.62 8.52
C GLN A 268 -17.94 -12.59 7.83
N ALA A 269 -18.19 -12.33 6.53
CA ALA A 269 -17.45 -11.32 5.78
C ALA A 269 -17.64 -9.93 6.40
N LYS A 270 -18.86 -9.55 6.78
CA LYS A 270 -19.17 -8.29 7.47
C LYS A 270 -18.45 -8.18 8.80
N LYS A 271 -18.51 -9.23 9.63
CA LYS A 271 -17.82 -9.28 10.93
C LYS A 271 -16.30 -9.11 10.78
N ALA A 272 -15.71 -9.83 9.83
CA ALA A 272 -14.27 -9.74 9.53
C ALA A 272 -13.90 -8.35 8.99
N LEU A 273 -14.73 -7.78 8.13
CA LEU A 273 -14.57 -6.45 7.58
C LEU A 273 -14.60 -5.38 8.68
N LEU A 274 -15.66 -5.35 9.50
CA LEU A 274 -15.81 -4.38 10.59
C LEU A 274 -14.69 -4.49 11.64
N LYS A 275 -14.18 -5.69 11.88
CA LYS A 275 -13.00 -5.87 12.75
C LYS A 275 -11.77 -5.13 12.23
N LYS A 276 -11.58 -5.04 10.89
CA LYS A 276 -10.45 -4.37 10.25
C LYS A 276 -10.70 -2.88 10.01
N THR A 277 -11.87 -2.53 9.50
CA THR A 277 -12.20 -1.17 9.04
C THR A 277 -12.77 -0.29 10.15
N ARG A 278 -13.27 -0.89 11.24
CA ARG A 278 -13.99 -0.19 12.31
C ARG A 278 -15.14 0.69 11.81
N GLY A 279 -15.73 0.34 10.64
CA GLY A 279 -16.77 1.15 10.01
C GLY A 279 -16.28 2.47 9.38
N LYS A 280 -14.96 2.68 9.29
CA LYS A 280 -14.37 3.93 8.77
C LYS A 280 -14.24 3.97 7.23
N TYR A 281 -14.48 2.86 6.56
CA TYR A 281 -14.30 2.72 5.11
C TYR A 281 -15.62 2.25 4.47
N PRO A 282 -16.51 3.18 4.06
CA PRO A 282 -17.85 2.84 3.56
C PRO A 282 -17.82 2.01 2.26
N ALA A 283 -16.78 2.15 1.44
CA ALA A 283 -16.69 1.46 0.16
C ALA A 283 -16.74 -0.07 0.30
N GLN A 284 -16.03 -0.64 1.27
CA GLN A 284 -16.00 -2.09 1.48
C GLN A 284 -17.37 -2.61 1.95
N GLU A 285 -18.08 -1.85 2.80
CA GLU A 285 -19.43 -2.23 3.25
C GLU A 285 -20.44 -2.16 2.10
N LYS A 286 -20.36 -1.10 1.27
CA LYS A 286 -21.16 -0.96 0.05
C LYS A 286 -20.88 -2.08 -0.95
N ALA A 287 -19.59 -2.43 -1.19
CA ALA A 287 -19.22 -3.54 -2.06
C ALA A 287 -19.86 -4.87 -1.59
N LEU A 288 -19.75 -5.15 -0.28
CA LEU A 288 -20.37 -6.34 0.32
C LEU A 288 -21.89 -6.36 0.09
N GLN A 289 -22.56 -5.23 0.31
CA GLN A 289 -24.01 -5.09 0.10
C GLN A 289 -24.40 -5.27 -1.37
N VAL A 290 -23.69 -4.64 -2.30
CA VAL A 290 -23.97 -4.69 -3.74
C VAL A 290 -23.82 -6.11 -4.31
N ILE A 291 -22.74 -6.81 -3.91
CA ILE A 291 -22.54 -8.22 -4.30
C ILE A 291 -23.69 -9.09 -3.76
N ARG A 292 -24.09 -8.86 -2.51
CA ARG A 292 -25.23 -9.57 -1.91
C ARG A 292 -26.53 -9.35 -2.68
N VAL A 293 -26.84 -8.09 -3.05
CA VAL A 293 -28.04 -7.77 -3.84
C VAL A 293 -28.05 -8.53 -5.18
N GLY A 294 -26.90 -8.59 -5.86
CA GLY A 294 -26.80 -9.32 -7.13
C GLY A 294 -27.04 -10.82 -6.98
N LEU A 295 -26.56 -11.44 -5.91
CA LEU A 295 -26.74 -12.87 -5.63
C LEU A 295 -28.15 -13.21 -5.14
N GLU A 296 -28.83 -12.32 -4.44
CA GLU A 296 -30.16 -12.54 -3.88
C GLU A 296 -31.30 -12.10 -4.83
N SER A 297 -31.12 -10.98 -5.56
CA SER A 297 -32.14 -10.35 -6.39
C SER A 297 -31.83 -10.34 -7.89
N GLY A 298 -30.71 -10.95 -8.26
CA GLY A 298 -30.28 -11.10 -9.66
C GLY A 298 -29.41 -9.95 -10.16
N ARG A 299 -28.69 -10.23 -11.27
CA ARG A 299 -27.67 -9.35 -11.85
C ARG A 299 -28.16 -7.93 -12.13
N LYS A 300 -29.37 -7.77 -12.66
CA LYS A 300 -29.93 -6.42 -12.99
C LYS A 300 -30.07 -5.56 -11.74
N ALA A 301 -30.58 -6.13 -10.65
CA ALA A 301 -30.69 -5.44 -9.36
C ALA A 301 -29.30 -5.12 -8.79
N GLY A 302 -28.34 -6.03 -8.92
CA GLY A 302 -26.97 -5.85 -8.50
C GLY A 302 -26.26 -4.73 -9.25
N LEU A 303 -26.39 -4.65 -10.57
CA LEU A 303 -25.82 -3.56 -11.39
C LEU A 303 -26.43 -2.19 -11.05
N GLU A 304 -27.72 -2.13 -10.82
CA GLU A 304 -28.36 -0.89 -10.39
C GLU A 304 -27.90 -0.45 -8.99
N ALA A 305 -27.74 -1.39 -8.07
CA ALA A 305 -27.18 -1.12 -6.75
C ALA A 305 -25.70 -0.68 -6.83
N GLU A 306 -24.91 -1.27 -7.76
CA GLU A 306 -23.51 -0.89 -8.01
C GLU A 306 -23.42 0.55 -8.50
N ALA A 307 -24.21 0.94 -9.52
CA ALA A 307 -24.20 2.29 -10.07
C ALA A 307 -24.52 3.34 -8.98
N LYS A 308 -25.57 3.12 -8.19
CA LYS A 308 -25.95 4.02 -7.09
C LYS A 308 -24.87 4.13 -6.04
N ALA A 309 -24.33 2.99 -5.57
CA ALA A 309 -23.31 2.97 -4.55
C ALA A 309 -22.00 3.62 -5.06
N PHE A 310 -21.63 3.42 -6.32
CA PHE A 310 -20.48 4.07 -6.93
C PHE A 310 -20.67 5.60 -6.97
N GLY A 311 -21.83 6.08 -7.41
CA GLY A 311 -22.17 7.50 -7.41
C GLY A 311 -22.08 8.15 -6.02
N GLU A 312 -22.65 7.49 -5.00
CA GLU A 312 -22.58 7.98 -3.61
C GLU A 312 -21.13 8.06 -3.11
N LEU A 313 -20.32 7.03 -3.38
CA LEU A 313 -18.96 6.89 -2.83
C LEU A 313 -17.98 7.91 -3.40
N VAL A 314 -18.09 8.30 -4.67
CA VAL A 314 -17.22 9.30 -5.32
C VAL A 314 -17.20 10.63 -4.55
N PHE A 315 -18.31 11.00 -3.92
CA PHE A 315 -18.45 12.26 -3.19
C PHE A 315 -18.21 12.16 -1.69
N THR A 316 -17.83 10.98 -1.17
CA THR A 316 -17.48 10.86 0.24
C THR A 316 -16.11 11.47 0.53
N ASP A 317 -15.95 12.05 1.72
CA ASP A 317 -14.65 12.56 2.16
C ASP A 317 -13.59 11.45 2.19
N VAL A 318 -13.97 10.23 2.59
CA VAL A 318 -13.07 9.07 2.62
C VAL A 318 -12.51 8.79 1.22
N SER A 319 -13.36 8.74 0.19
CA SER A 319 -12.89 8.54 -1.19
C SER A 319 -11.98 9.68 -1.62
N ARG A 320 -12.37 10.93 -1.38
CA ARG A 320 -11.56 12.09 -1.71
C ARG A 320 -10.17 12.01 -1.10
N ARG A 321 -10.06 11.69 0.21
CA ARG A 321 -8.77 11.56 0.90
C ARG A 321 -7.92 10.42 0.35
N LEU A 322 -8.52 9.25 0.07
CA LEU A 322 -7.79 8.12 -0.48
C LEU A 322 -7.32 8.37 -1.91
N VAL A 323 -8.09 9.08 -2.73
CA VAL A 323 -7.70 9.52 -4.07
C VAL A 323 -6.54 10.54 -4.00
N GLU A 324 -6.60 11.51 -3.08
CA GLU A 324 -5.49 12.45 -2.83
C GLU A 324 -4.19 11.71 -2.46
N ILE A 325 -4.25 10.70 -1.60
CA ILE A 325 -3.10 9.86 -1.24
C ILE A 325 -2.56 9.09 -2.45
N PHE A 326 -3.45 8.57 -3.29
CA PHE A 326 -3.07 7.89 -4.53
C PHE A 326 -2.29 8.83 -5.46
N PHE A 327 -2.77 10.06 -5.69
CA PHE A 327 -2.05 11.04 -6.50
C PHE A 327 -0.73 11.47 -5.86
N ALA A 328 -0.71 11.71 -4.55
CA ALA A 328 0.49 12.05 -3.81
C ALA A 328 1.58 10.98 -3.97
N THR A 329 1.23 9.71 -3.75
CA THR A 329 2.18 8.60 -3.92
C THR A 329 2.60 8.37 -5.38
N THR A 330 1.73 8.67 -6.34
CA THR A 330 2.04 8.58 -7.77
C THR A 330 2.99 9.70 -8.20
N ALA A 331 2.82 10.92 -7.71
CA ALA A 331 3.74 12.04 -7.93
C ALA A 331 5.12 11.75 -7.34
N LEU A 332 5.19 11.30 -6.09
CA LEU A 332 6.45 10.92 -5.43
C LEU A 332 7.25 9.84 -6.19
N LYS A 333 6.60 8.98 -6.94
CA LYS A 333 7.30 7.98 -7.80
C LYS A 333 8.01 8.62 -9.00
N LYS A 334 7.68 9.84 -9.38
CA LYS A 334 8.27 10.56 -10.53
C LYS A 334 9.31 11.60 -10.09
N GLU A 335 9.21 12.13 -8.89
CA GLU A 335 10.08 13.19 -8.37
C GLU A 335 11.44 12.64 -7.95
N ASN A 336 12.53 13.33 -8.27
CA ASN A 336 13.89 12.95 -7.86
C ASN A 336 14.27 13.41 -6.44
N GLY A 337 13.37 14.11 -5.74
CA GLY A 337 13.57 14.62 -4.38
C GLY A 337 14.47 15.87 -4.28
N THR A 338 14.83 16.50 -5.41
CA THR A 338 15.62 17.74 -5.45
C THR A 338 14.79 18.89 -6.04
N ALA A 339 15.25 20.12 -5.84
CA ALA A 339 14.61 21.31 -6.44
C ALA A 339 14.77 21.32 -7.97
N ASN A 340 15.86 20.73 -8.49
CA ASN A 340 16.12 20.63 -9.91
C ASN A 340 15.70 19.26 -10.46
N PRO A 341 14.59 19.16 -11.21
CA PRO A 341 14.11 17.88 -11.74
C PRO A 341 15.04 17.24 -12.80
N SER A 342 15.99 18.01 -13.35
CA SER A 342 16.96 17.52 -14.35
C SER A 342 18.10 16.73 -13.73
N VAL A 343 18.28 16.78 -12.40
CA VAL A 343 19.31 16.00 -11.70
C VAL A 343 19.02 14.51 -11.83
N LYS A 344 19.97 13.79 -12.42
CA LYS A 344 19.84 12.35 -12.63
C LYS A 344 20.49 11.58 -11.47
N PRO A 345 19.84 10.49 -11.01
CA PRO A 345 20.45 9.59 -10.04
C PRO A 345 21.66 8.90 -10.66
N ARG A 346 22.68 8.61 -9.86
CA ARG A 346 23.77 7.71 -10.24
C ARG A 346 23.34 6.27 -10.02
N GLU A 347 23.84 5.37 -10.85
CA GLU A 347 23.56 3.95 -10.73
C GLU A 347 24.26 3.37 -9.50
N VAL A 348 23.50 2.71 -8.61
CA VAL A 348 24.03 1.96 -7.45
C VAL A 348 24.07 0.48 -7.83
N LYS A 349 25.28 -0.04 -8.02
CA LYS A 349 25.55 -1.44 -8.41
C LYS A 349 25.85 -2.33 -7.21
N LYS A 350 26.32 -1.76 -6.10
CA LYS A 350 26.67 -2.50 -4.89
C LYS A 350 26.40 -1.66 -3.65
N VAL A 351 25.81 -2.29 -2.63
CA VAL A 351 25.50 -1.65 -1.34
C VAL A 351 26.31 -2.28 -0.22
N GLY A 352 26.92 -1.44 0.61
CA GLY A 352 27.46 -1.82 1.91
C GLY A 352 26.44 -1.58 3.02
N VAL A 353 26.32 -2.49 3.97
CA VAL A 353 25.47 -2.31 5.15
C VAL A 353 26.33 -2.48 6.39
N LEU A 354 26.33 -1.51 7.29
CA LEU A 354 27.05 -1.56 8.56
C LEU A 354 26.10 -1.83 9.71
N GLY A 355 26.38 -2.90 10.47
CA GLY A 355 25.53 -3.44 11.51
C GLY A 355 24.64 -4.59 11.02
N GLY A 356 24.77 -5.76 11.64
CA GLY A 356 24.02 -6.99 11.34
C GLY A 356 22.80 -7.20 12.25
N GLY A 357 22.36 -6.15 12.93
CA GLY A 357 21.15 -6.16 13.76
C GLY A 357 19.85 -6.21 12.96
N LEU A 358 18.72 -6.02 13.68
CA LEU A 358 17.37 -6.05 13.09
C LEU A 358 17.21 -5.09 11.89
N MET A 359 17.72 -3.87 12.00
CA MET A 359 17.63 -2.88 10.93
C MET A 359 18.55 -3.24 9.76
N GLY A 360 19.84 -3.54 10.04
CA GLY A 360 20.81 -3.85 8.97
C GLY A 360 20.45 -5.12 8.19
N GLY A 361 19.99 -6.19 8.83
CA GLY A 361 19.49 -7.38 8.15
C GLY A 361 18.25 -7.08 7.27
N GLY A 362 17.34 -6.22 7.77
CA GLY A 362 16.20 -5.76 6.99
C GLY A 362 16.58 -4.89 5.79
N ILE A 363 17.58 -3.99 5.95
CA ILE A 363 18.12 -3.14 4.87
C ILE A 363 18.83 -4.02 3.83
N ALA A 364 19.64 -5.00 4.27
CA ALA A 364 20.27 -5.97 3.38
C ALA A 364 19.24 -6.76 2.56
N TYR A 365 18.11 -7.13 3.15
CA TYR A 365 17.00 -7.78 2.44
C TYR A 365 16.42 -6.88 1.34
N VAL A 366 16.07 -5.62 1.64
CA VAL A 366 15.43 -4.77 0.61
C VAL A 366 16.42 -4.39 -0.50
N ALA A 367 17.70 -4.23 -0.21
CA ALA A 367 18.72 -3.99 -1.22
C ALA A 367 19.04 -5.26 -2.05
N GLY A 368 19.35 -6.38 -1.41
CA GLY A 368 19.76 -7.61 -2.12
C GLY A 368 18.62 -8.38 -2.76
N VAL A 369 17.43 -8.37 -2.15
CA VAL A 369 16.28 -9.18 -2.62
C VAL A 369 15.30 -8.39 -3.46
N LEU A 370 14.96 -7.14 -3.08
CA LEU A 370 13.96 -6.34 -3.79
C LEU A 370 14.59 -5.48 -4.89
N GLN A 371 15.63 -4.72 -4.57
CA GLN A 371 16.39 -3.95 -5.56
C GLN A 371 17.23 -4.88 -6.45
N GLY A 372 17.77 -5.99 -5.89
CA GLY A 372 18.47 -7.02 -6.63
C GLY A 372 19.96 -6.72 -6.88
N VAL A 373 20.58 -5.87 -6.06
CA VAL A 373 22.01 -5.56 -6.14
C VAL A 373 22.83 -6.40 -5.14
N PRO A 374 24.12 -6.70 -5.41
CA PRO A 374 25.02 -7.29 -4.43
C PRO A 374 25.12 -6.45 -3.16
N VAL A 375 25.03 -7.12 -2.00
CA VAL A 375 25.12 -6.47 -0.69
C VAL A 375 26.26 -7.08 0.11
N ARG A 376 27.09 -6.23 0.70
CA ARG A 376 28.11 -6.61 1.68
C ARG A 376 27.73 -6.07 3.05
N VAL A 377 27.39 -6.97 3.98
CA VAL A 377 27.12 -6.61 5.37
C VAL A 377 28.44 -6.68 6.16
N LYS A 378 28.72 -5.66 7.00
CA LYS A 378 29.80 -5.70 8.00
C LYS A 378 29.20 -5.56 9.39
N ASP A 379 29.60 -6.45 10.29
CA ASP A 379 29.35 -6.29 11.73
C ASP A 379 30.70 -6.39 12.47
N ARG A 380 30.72 -6.08 13.76
CA ARG A 380 31.92 -6.17 14.60
C ARG A 380 32.36 -7.61 14.86
N ASP A 381 31.41 -8.56 14.79
CA ASP A 381 31.64 -9.97 15.11
C ASP A 381 30.83 -10.90 14.19
N ASP A 382 31.25 -12.18 14.13
CA ASP A 382 30.59 -13.20 13.30
C ASP A 382 29.13 -13.46 13.70
N ALA A 383 28.81 -13.32 14.98
CA ALA A 383 27.45 -13.50 15.47
C ALA A 383 26.52 -12.41 14.91
N GLY A 384 26.98 -11.16 14.83
CA GLY A 384 26.27 -10.06 14.19
C GLY A 384 26.09 -10.28 12.70
N ALA A 385 27.17 -10.61 12.01
CA ALA A 385 27.16 -10.95 10.59
C ALA A 385 26.17 -12.12 10.29
N GLY A 386 26.24 -13.17 11.11
CA GLY A 386 25.33 -14.32 11.00
C GLY A 386 23.86 -13.98 11.27
N ARG A 387 23.56 -13.08 12.21
CA ARG A 387 22.19 -12.60 12.48
C ARG A 387 21.57 -11.93 11.25
N ALA A 388 22.33 -11.09 10.54
CA ALA A 388 21.83 -10.44 9.33
C ALA A 388 21.41 -11.45 8.26
N LEU A 389 22.29 -12.44 7.96
CA LEU A 389 21.99 -13.49 6.98
C LEU A 389 20.79 -14.35 7.39
N LYS A 390 20.73 -14.74 8.68
CA LYS A 390 19.60 -15.51 9.23
C LYS A 390 18.27 -14.76 9.09
N GLN A 391 18.26 -13.45 9.33
CA GLN A 391 17.07 -12.62 9.17
C GLN A 391 16.58 -12.61 7.71
N VAL A 392 17.51 -12.42 6.76
CA VAL A 392 17.19 -12.46 5.33
C VAL A 392 16.63 -13.82 4.95
N GLN A 393 17.29 -14.91 5.37
CA GLN A 393 16.83 -16.29 5.15
C GLN A 393 15.40 -16.48 5.69
N THR A 394 15.12 -16.05 6.92
CA THR A 394 13.80 -16.18 7.55
C THR A 394 12.69 -15.53 6.70
N VAL A 395 12.95 -14.32 6.18
CA VAL A 395 11.97 -13.63 5.32
C VAL A 395 11.79 -14.35 3.98
N LEU A 396 12.85 -14.89 3.40
CA LEU A 396 12.78 -15.68 2.17
C LEU A 396 12.02 -16.98 2.38
N ASP A 397 12.26 -17.69 3.50
CA ASP A 397 11.56 -18.93 3.85
C ASP A 397 10.05 -18.71 4.05
N GLU A 398 9.65 -17.59 4.68
CA GLU A 398 8.24 -17.20 4.75
C GLU A 398 7.61 -17.01 3.36
N ARG A 399 8.34 -16.43 2.41
CA ARG A 399 7.87 -16.25 1.03
C ARG A 399 7.75 -17.57 0.28
N VAL A 400 8.67 -18.51 0.50
CA VAL A 400 8.58 -19.86 -0.05
C VAL A 400 7.39 -20.60 0.56
N LYS A 401 7.22 -20.55 1.88
CA LYS A 401 6.06 -21.13 2.58
C LYS A 401 4.72 -20.60 2.06
N ARG A 402 4.65 -19.30 1.73
CA ARG A 402 3.49 -18.67 1.11
C ARG A 402 3.40 -18.90 -0.41
N ARG A 403 4.28 -19.71 -0.99
CA ARG A 403 4.35 -20.00 -2.43
C ARG A 403 4.49 -18.75 -3.32
N SER A 404 5.08 -17.68 -2.80
CA SER A 404 5.39 -16.47 -3.56
C SER A 404 6.79 -16.48 -4.17
N LEU A 405 7.63 -17.42 -3.76
CA LEU A 405 8.93 -17.76 -4.34
C LEU A 405 9.11 -19.29 -4.32
N THR A 406 9.88 -19.79 -5.28
CA THR A 406 10.43 -21.15 -5.22
C THR A 406 11.69 -21.19 -4.34
N HIS A 407 12.10 -22.37 -3.88
CA HIS A 407 13.36 -22.54 -3.14
C HIS A 407 14.57 -22.08 -3.98
N ARG A 408 14.58 -22.37 -5.29
CA ARG A 408 15.64 -21.96 -6.21
C ARG A 408 15.76 -20.43 -6.31
N GLU A 409 14.63 -19.73 -6.46
CA GLU A 409 14.61 -18.26 -6.48
C GLU A 409 15.05 -17.66 -5.14
N ALA A 410 14.63 -18.24 -4.03
CA ALA A 410 15.02 -17.79 -2.69
C ALA A 410 16.54 -17.93 -2.50
N SER A 411 17.15 -19.08 -2.86
CA SER A 411 18.58 -19.31 -2.79
C SER A 411 19.36 -18.35 -3.70
N ALA A 412 18.92 -18.14 -4.93
CA ALA A 412 19.53 -17.18 -5.85
C ALA A 412 19.49 -15.73 -5.33
N LYS A 413 18.41 -15.35 -4.63
CA LYS A 413 18.29 -14.02 -4.01
C LYS A 413 19.18 -13.88 -2.78
N LEU A 414 19.31 -14.92 -1.98
CA LEU A 414 20.18 -14.92 -0.81
C LEU A 414 21.65 -14.79 -1.20
N SER A 415 22.10 -15.38 -2.32
CA SER A 415 23.49 -15.31 -2.77
C SER A 415 23.95 -13.89 -3.16
N ASN A 416 23.02 -12.95 -3.35
CA ASN A 416 23.36 -11.53 -3.50
C ASN A 416 23.87 -10.88 -2.21
N ILE A 417 23.75 -11.54 -1.06
CA ILE A 417 24.05 -10.96 0.24
C ILE A 417 25.17 -11.75 0.91
N THR A 418 26.27 -11.06 1.20
CA THR A 418 27.42 -11.62 1.90
C THR A 418 27.71 -10.82 3.15
N ALA A 419 28.36 -11.44 4.15
CA ALA A 419 28.70 -10.79 5.40
C ALA A 419 30.16 -10.99 5.77
N ALA A 420 30.74 -10.08 6.56
CA ALA A 420 32.09 -10.13 7.08
C ALA A 420 32.21 -9.33 8.38
N THR A 421 33.34 -9.49 9.06
CA THR A 421 33.70 -8.69 10.26
C THR A 421 34.66 -7.54 9.93
N ASP A 422 35.15 -7.48 8.71
CA ASP A 422 36.06 -6.47 8.19
C ASP A 422 35.47 -5.72 6.98
N TYR A 423 36.19 -4.76 6.43
CA TYR A 423 35.82 -3.98 5.26
C TYR A 423 36.17 -4.66 3.92
N SER A 424 36.47 -5.95 3.91
CA SER A 424 36.72 -6.68 2.66
C SER A 424 35.52 -6.58 1.75
N GLY A 425 35.76 -6.18 0.49
CA GLY A 425 34.73 -5.97 -0.51
C GLY A 425 34.02 -4.60 -0.49
N PHE A 426 34.42 -3.65 0.38
CA PHE A 426 33.85 -2.31 0.40
C PHE A 426 34.45 -1.36 -0.64
N LYS A 427 35.63 -1.65 -1.19
CA LYS A 427 36.31 -0.81 -2.19
C LYS A 427 35.42 -0.41 -3.38
N SER A 428 34.54 -1.30 -3.81
CA SER A 428 33.63 -1.11 -4.97
C SER A 428 32.18 -0.85 -4.59
N VAL A 429 31.94 -0.36 -3.38
CA VAL A 429 30.57 -0.04 -2.91
C VAL A 429 30.22 1.39 -3.33
N ASP A 430 29.03 1.56 -3.93
CA ASP A 430 28.54 2.87 -4.38
C ASP A 430 27.77 3.61 -3.26
N LEU A 431 27.10 2.86 -2.39
CA LEU A 431 26.31 3.35 -1.27
C LEU A 431 26.55 2.51 -0.02
N VAL A 432 26.94 3.16 1.08
CA VAL A 432 27.00 2.53 2.41
C VAL A 432 25.81 3.00 3.22
N ILE A 433 25.04 2.06 3.80
CA ILE A 433 23.93 2.34 4.71
C ILE A 433 24.32 1.86 6.12
N GLU A 434 24.48 2.81 7.03
CA GLU A 434 24.91 2.58 8.40
C GLU A 434 23.69 2.36 9.31
N ALA A 435 23.71 1.29 10.09
CA ALA A 435 22.70 0.91 11.07
C ALA A 435 23.36 0.38 12.37
N VAL A 436 24.42 1.05 12.84
CA VAL A 436 25.11 0.75 14.10
C VAL A 436 24.41 1.43 15.29
N PHE A 437 24.96 1.31 16.50
CA PHE A 437 24.39 1.95 17.68
C PHE A 437 24.31 3.48 17.55
N GLU A 438 23.29 4.07 18.19
CA GLU A 438 22.96 5.49 18.15
C GLU A 438 23.90 6.28 19.07
N ASP A 439 25.14 6.45 18.61
CA ASP A 439 26.19 7.21 19.29
C ASP A 439 26.99 8.03 18.26
N LEU A 440 27.06 9.34 18.46
CA LEU A 440 27.67 10.27 17.49
C LEU A 440 29.17 9.99 17.29
N LYS A 441 29.91 9.69 18.37
CA LYS A 441 31.33 9.43 18.29
C LYS A 441 31.65 8.16 17.53
N LEU A 442 30.87 7.09 17.80
CA LEU A 442 30.96 5.83 17.06
C LEU A 442 30.66 6.05 15.57
N LYS A 443 29.62 6.83 15.24
CA LYS A 443 29.26 7.10 13.84
C LYS A 443 30.33 7.90 13.12
N HIS A 444 30.95 8.91 13.75
CA HIS A 444 32.10 9.61 13.19
C HIS A 444 33.30 8.69 12.92
N GLN A 445 33.62 7.78 13.86
CA GLN A 445 34.65 6.76 13.66
C GLN A 445 34.33 5.87 12.45
N VAL A 446 33.10 5.38 12.36
CA VAL A 446 32.63 4.52 11.26
C VAL A 446 32.66 5.26 9.90
N ILE A 447 32.31 6.56 9.87
CA ILE A 447 32.45 7.39 8.66
C ILE A 447 33.89 7.42 8.20
N ALA A 448 34.82 7.70 9.10
CA ALA A 448 36.25 7.77 8.78
C ALA A 448 36.79 6.41 8.29
N GLU A 449 36.39 5.29 8.90
CA GLU A 449 36.78 3.94 8.49
C GLU A 449 36.26 3.62 7.07
N VAL A 450 35.00 3.97 6.78
CA VAL A 450 34.37 3.78 5.45
C VAL A 450 35.09 4.61 4.38
N GLU A 451 35.36 5.87 4.67
CA GLU A 451 36.04 6.76 3.73
C GLU A 451 37.46 6.33 3.39
N ALA A 452 38.13 5.65 4.31
CA ALA A 452 39.47 5.10 4.10
C ALA A 452 39.50 3.92 3.12
N VAL A 453 38.39 3.19 2.95
CA VAL A 453 38.33 1.95 2.17
C VAL A 453 37.45 2.03 0.93
N THR A 454 36.66 3.08 0.78
CA THR A 454 35.70 3.25 -0.33
C THR A 454 36.16 4.27 -1.36
N GLY A 455 35.57 4.23 -2.55
CA GLY A 455 35.83 5.21 -3.62
C GLY A 455 35.37 6.63 -3.27
N ALA A 456 35.92 7.62 -3.98
CA ALA A 456 35.64 9.04 -3.76
C ALA A 456 34.17 9.42 -3.94
N ASP A 457 33.44 8.69 -4.78
CA ASP A 457 32.03 8.94 -5.10
C ASP A 457 31.03 8.11 -4.26
N THR A 458 31.54 7.34 -3.26
CA THR A 458 30.67 6.53 -2.40
C THR A 458 29.82 7.40 -1.50
N ILE A 459 28.50 7.19 -1.52
CA ILE A 459 27.54 7.86 -0.63
C ILE A 459 27.58 7.18 0.74
N PHE A 460 27.60 7.96 1.81
CA PHE A 460 27.38 7.50 3.17
C PHE A 460 25.99 7.89 3.66
N ALA A 461 25.14 6.90 3.88
CA ALA A 461 23.78 7.08 4.40
C ALA A 461 23.67 6.53 5.82
N SER A 462 23.10 7.30 6.76
CA SER A 462 22.83 6.83 8.12
C SER A 462 21.34 6.49 8.29
N ASN A 463 21.07 5.35 8.94
CA ASN A 463 19.72 4.97 9.36
C ASN A 463 19.40 5.47 10.78
N THR A 464 20.05 6.51 11.26
CA THR A 464 19.72 7.15 12.54
C THR A 464 18.25 7.59 12.57
N SER A 465 17.65 7.56 13.77
CA SER A 465 16.26 8.02 13.98
C SER A 465 16.18 9.40 14.64
N SER A 466 17.30 9.90 15.19
CA SER A 466 17.28 11.11 16.04
C SER A 466 18.45 12.04 15.87
N LEU A 467 19.66 11.55 15.51
CA LEU A 467 20.85 12.36 15.38
C LEU A 467 20.80 13.19 14.09
N PRO A 468 20.96 14.53 14.15
CA PRO A 468 20.99 15.36 12.96
C PRO A 468 22.07 14.92 11.96
N ILE A 469 21.72 14.88 10.69
CA ILE A 469 22.63 14.44 9.62
C ILE A 469 23.78 15.43 9.44
N GLY A 470 23.52 16.72 9.65
CA GLY A 470 24.56 17.73 9.66
C GLY A 470 25.65 17.51 10.72
N GLU A 471 25.26 17.00 11.91
CA GLU A 471 26.25 16.63 12.95
C GLU A 471 27.07 15.40 12.51
N LEU A 472 26.47 14.42 11.86
CA LEU A 472 27.20 13.29 11.28
C LEU A 472 28.16 13.72 10.17
N ALA A 473 27.73 14.64 9.32
CA ALA A 473 28.53 15.16 8.21
C ALA A 473 29.81 15.89 8.66
N LYS A 474 29.84 16.47 9.89
CA LYS A 474 31.06 17.06 10.48
C LYS A 474 32.21 16.08 10.66
N GLY A 475 31.91 14.78 10.82
CA GLY A 475 32.92 13.70 10.92
C GLY A 475 33.43 13.20 9.57
N SER A 476 32.89 13.69 8.46
CA SER A 476 33.23 13.24 7.11
C SER A 476 34.21 14.17 6.40
N LYS A 477 35.12 13.62 5.61
CA LYS A 477 35.94 14.37 4.63
C LYS A 477 35.15 14.70 3.37
N ARG A 478 33.99 14.09 3.19
CA ARG A 478 33.10 14.26 2.04
C ARG A 478 31.67 14.61 2.51
N PRO A 479 31.47 15.70 3.26
CA PRO A 479 30.19 16.02 3.91
C PRO A 479 29.04 16.15 2.94
N SER A 480 29.27 16.54 1.69
CA SER A 480 28.21 16.61 0.67
C SER A 480 27.66 15.25 0.20
N GLN A 481 28.32 14.16 0.55
CA GLN A 481 27.91 12.79 0.27
C GLN A 481 27.30 12.08 1.49
N VAL A 482 27.12 12.80 2.61
CA VAL A 482 26.45 12.30 3.81
C VAL A 482 24.98 12.63 3.74
N ILE A 483 24.11 11.64 3.99
CA ILE A 483 22.67 11.76 3.89
C ILE A 483 21.98 10.83 4.92
N GLY A 484 20.73 11.12 5.29
CA GLY A 484 19.90 10.21 6.05
C GLY A 484 19.07 9.30 5.16
N MET A 485 19.02 8.02 5.50
CA MET A 485 18.09 7.03 4.95
C MET A 485 17.40 6.29 6.09
N HIS A 486 16.35 6.91 6.64
CA HIS A 486 15.64 6.40 7.80
C HIS A 486 14.59 5.37 7.41
N TYR A 487 14.90 4.11 7.67
CA TYR A 487 14.00 2.97 7.48
C TYR A 487 13.21 2.67 8.74
N PHE A 488 12.04 2.10 8.59
CA PHE A 488 11.14 1.74 9.68
C PHE A 488 11.10 0.22 9.91
N SER A 489 11.01 -0.18 11.18
CA SER A 489 10.96 -1.60 11.56
C SER A 489 9.54 -2.16 11.49
N PRO A 490 9.36 -3.37 10.93
CA PRO A 490 10.29 -4.23 10.20
C PRO A 490 10.52 -3.73 8.75
N VAL A 491 11.78 -3.55 8.35
CA VAL A 491 12.14 -2.89 7.08
C VAL A 491 11.43 -3.46 5.85
N HIS A 492 11.26 -4.78 5.77
CA HIS A 492 10.63 -5.45 4.64
C HIS A 492 9.09 -5.28 4.57
N LYS A 493 8.46 -4.77 5.64
CA LYS A 493 7.00 -4.56 5.74
C LYS A 493 6.63 -3.09 5.70
N MET A 494 7.44 -2.23 6.29
CA MET A 494 7.15 -0.81 6.37
C MET A 494 7.34 -0.13 5.03
N PRO A 495 6.31 0.54 4.50
CA PRO A 495 6.35 1.09 3.14
C PRO A 495 7.13 2.40 3.02
N LEU A 496 7.30 3.17 4.09
CA LEU A 496 7.99 4.46 4.07
C LEU A 496 9.52 4.31 4.09
N LEU A 497 10.19 5.22 3.38
CA LEU A 497 11.59 5.59 3.56
C LEU A 497 11.65 7.11 3.63
N GLU A 498 12.21 7.65 4.71
CA GLU A 498 12.45 9.07 4.90
C GLU A 498 13.90 9.38 4.53
N ILE A 499 14.10 10.21 3.51
CA ILE A 499 15.41 10.73 3.10
C ILE A 499 15.61 12.07 3.75
N ILE A 500 16.72 12.23 4.48
CA ILE A 500 17.03 13.44 5.23
C ILE A 500 18.23 14.14 4.62
N THR A 501 18.06 15.40 4.21
CA THR A 501 19.12 16.21 3.61
C THR A 501 19.54 17.34 4.56
N HIS A 502 20.84 17.47 4.80
CA HIS A 502 21.40 18.67 5.45
C HIS A 502 21.76 19.74 4.39
N PRO A 503 22.00 21.02 4.77
CA PRO A 503 22.25 22.10 3.80
C PRO A 503 23.41 21.86 2.83
N GLY A 504 24.38 21.03 3.21
CA GLY A 504 25.54 20.67 2.37
C GLY A 504 25.36 19.43 1.50
N THR A 505 24.24 18.71 1.60
CA THR A 505 24.02 17.47 0.82
C THR A 505 23.92 17.79 -0.68
N ALA A 506 24.71 17.12 -1.52
CA ALA A 506 24.66 17.30 -2.95
C ALA A 506 23.36 16.77 -3.57
N GLU A 507 22.79 17.46 -4.53
CA GLU A 507 21.52 17.07 -5.15
C GLU A 507 21.57 15.67 -5.81
N TRP A 508 22.70 15.31 -6.45
CA TRP A 508 22.86 13.98 -7.04
C TRP A 508 22.82 12.86 -5.99
N VAL A 509 23.27 13.13 -4.77
CA VAL A 509 23.22 12.18 -3.64
C VAL A 509 21.76 11.96 -3.24
N THR A 510 20.99 13.03 -3.10
CA THR A 510 19.56 12.97 -2.82
C THR A 510 18.82 12.19 -3.89
N ALA A 511 19.01 12.56 -5.18
CA ALA A 511 18.37 11.88 -6.30
C ALA A 511 18.70 10.37 -6.35
N THR A 512 19.96 10.01 -6.06
CA THR A 512 20.42 8.62 -6.03
C THR A 512 19.74 7.83 -4.90
N CYS A 513 19.69 8.40 -3.68
CA CYS A 513 19.04 7.72 -2.53
C CYS A 513 17.52 7.59 -2.71
N VAL A 514 16.88 8.57 -3.32
CA VAL A 514 15.46 8.48 -3.70
C VAL A 514 15.22 7.35 -4.71
N ASP A 515 16.06 7.23 -5.75
CA ASP A 515 15.96 6.15 -6.75
C ASP A 515 16.19 4.77 -6.12
N VAL A 516 17.18 4.64 -5.23
CA VAL A 516 17.43 3.41 -4.45
C VAL A 516 16.20 3.03 -3.63
N GLY A 517 15.63 3.98 -2.88
CA GLY A 517 14.43 3.72 -2.09
C GLY A 517 13.24 3.23 -2.94
N ARG A 518 13.02 3.81 -4.12
CA ARG A 518 11.97 3.34 -5.04
C ARG A 518 12.24 1.94 -5.58
N LYS A 519 13.48 1.64 -5.96
CA LYS A 519 13.88 0.30 -6.42
C LYS A 519 13.72 -0.75 -5.32
N GLN A 520 13.81 -0.35 -4.06
CA GLN A 520 13.50 -1.17 -2.88
C GLN A 520 11.99 -1.29 -2.60
N GLY A 521 11.13 -0.68 -3.41
CA GLY A 521 9.68 -0.70 -3.26
C GLY A 521 9.14 0.21 -2.18
N LYS A 522 9.90 1.26 -1.78
CA LYS A 522 9.49 2.22 -0.76
C LYS A 522 8.72 3.39 -1.37
N THR A 523 7.79 3.94 -0.58
CA THR A 523 7.29 5.30 -0.74
C THR A 523 8.32 6.22 -0.10
N VAL A 524 8.89 7.13 -0.88
CA VAL A 524 10.01 7.96 -0.44
C VAL A 524 9.52 9.40 -0.26
N ILE A 525 9.77 9.96 0.92
CA ILE A 525 9.66 11.41 1.16
C ILE A 525 11.05 11.97 1.39
N VAL A 526 11.24 13.26 1.09
CA VAL A 526 12.49 13.97 1.37
C VAL A 526 12.20 15.11 2.32
N VAL A 527 12.91 15.11 3.46
CA VAL A 527 12.77 16.11 4.51
C VAL A 527 14.11 16.80 4.79
N ASN A 528 14.04 17.96 5.40
CA ASN A 528 15.22 18.66 5.83
C ASN A 528 15.68 18.17 7.20
N ASP A 529 16.96 18.38 7.50
CA ASP A 529 17.61 17.93 8.71
C ASP A 529 17.13 18.66 9.97
N GLY A 530 17.11 17.93 11.07
CA GLY A 530 16.77 18.43 12.40
C GLY A 530 16.65 17.29 13.40
N PRO A 531 16.61 17.55 14.72
CA PRO A 531 16.46 16.50 15.72
C PRO A 531 15.17 15.69 15.50
N GLY A 532 15.31 14.36 15.33
CA GLY A 532 14.17 13.46 15.09
C GLY A 532 13.50 13.63 13.72
N PHE A 533 14.05 14.45 12.84
CA PHE A 533 13.55 14.70 11.48
C PHE A 533 12.05 15.05 11.46
N TYR A 534 11.26 14.39 10.61
CA TYR A 534 9.82 14.53 10.64
C TYR A 534 9.13 13.42 11.44
N THR A 535 9.35 12.17 11.07
CA THR A 535 8.53 11.05 11.59
C THR A 535 8.76 10.77 13.07
N SER A 536 10.02 10.70 13.55
CA SER A 536 10.30 10.51 14.98
C SER A 536 9.85 11.70 15.81
N ARG A 537 10.01 12.93 15.28
CA ARG A 537 9.60 14.16 15.93
C ARG A 537 8.08 14.24 16.13
N VAL A 538 7.30 13.84 15.13
CA VAL A 538 5.83 13.85 15.17
C VAL A 538 5.29 12.70 16.03
N LEU A 539 5.98 11.57 16.09
CA LEU A 539 5.59 10.43 16.91
C LEU A 539 5.81 10.69 18.42
N ALA A 540 6.88 11.41 18.79
CA ALA A 540 7.26 11.60 20.17
C ALA A 540 6.15 12.22 21.04
N PRO A 541 5.51 13.36 20.70
CA PRO A 541 4.44 13.94 21.53
C PRO A 541 3.18 13.08 21.58
N TYR A 542 2.87 12.33 20.51
CA TYR A 542 1.78 11.35 20.53
C TYR A 542 2.01 10.25 21.59
N MET A 543 3.23 9.72 21.64
CA MET A 543 3.61 8.69 22.61
C MET A 543 3.70 9.25 24.03
N ASN A 544 4.23 10.47 24.19
CA ASN A 544 4.27 11.16 25.46
C ASN A 544 2.85 11.39 26.03
N GLU A 545 1.91 11.81 25.18
CA GLU A 545 0.53 12.05 25.62
C GLU A 545 -0.16 10.75 26.06
N ALA A 546 0.09 9.63 25.37
CA ALA A 546 -0.38 8.32 25.84
C ALA A 546 0.21 7.95 27.20
N ALA A 547 1.49 8.28 27.45
CA ALA A 547 2.12 8.07 28.75
C ALA A 547 1.56 9.02 29.83
N TYR A 548 1.22 10.28 29.51
CA TYR A 548 0.51 11.17 30.42
C TYR A 548 -0.87 10.65 30.78
N LEU A 549 -1.63 10.12 29.82
CA LEU A 549 -2.92 9.48 30.07
C LEU A 549 -2.80 8.29 31.04
N LEU A 550 -1.75 7.45 30.89
CA LEU A 550 -1.46 6.38 31.85
C LEU A 550 -1.13 6.93 33.25
N ALA A 551 -0.34 8.02 33.32
CA ALA A 551 0.00 8.69 34.57
C ALA A 551 -1.22 9.30 35.25
N GLU A 552 -2.21 9.78 34.48
CA GLU A 552 -3.47 10.33 34.96
C GLU A 552 -4.48 9.25 35.41
N GLY A 553 -4.19 7.96 35.12
CA GLY A 553 -4.99 6.82 35.56
C GLY A 553 -5.73 6.09 34.42
N ALA A 554 -5.50 6.37 33.14
CA ALA A 554 -6.12 5.63 32.04
C ALA A 554 -5.81 4.14 32.10
N ASP A 555 -6.80 3.31 31.78
CA ASP A 555 -6.60 1.86 31.59
C ASP A 555 -5.88 1.58 30.27
N ILE A 556 -4.91 0.67 30.28
CA ILE A 556 -4.06 0.33 29.13
C ILE A 556 -4.89 -0.16 27.94
N VAL A 557 -5.83 -1.08 28.20
CA VAL A 557 -6.65 -1.68 27.14
C VAL A 557 -7.61 -0.66 26.54
N GLN A 558 -8.22 0.17 27.39
CA GLN A 558 -9.15 1.22 26.96
C GLN A 558 -8.43 2.30 26.14
N LEU A 559 -7.24 2.71 26.53
CA LEU A 559 -6.43 3.68 25.80
C LEU A 559 -6.03 3.13 24.43
N ASP A 560 -5.49 1.91 24.36
CA ASP A 560 -5.15 1.28 23.09
C ASP A 560 -6.39 1.13 22.17
N LYS A 561 -7.53 0.74 22.76
CA LYS A 561 -8.79 0.62 22.02
C LYS A 561 -9.29 1.95 21.48
N ALA A 562 -9.19 3.04 22.27
CA ALA A 562 -9.62 4.37 21.84
C ALA A 562 -8.88 4.83 20.58
N LEU A 563 -7.55 4.65 20.52
CA LEU A 563 -6.75 5.02 19.36
C LEU A 563 -7.00 4.10 18.15
N VAL A 564 -7.21 2.81 18.38
CA VAL A 564 -7.59 1.87 17.29
C VAL A 564 -8.98 2.20 16.74
N ASP A 565 -9.94 2.57 17.59
CA ASP A 565 -11.28 2.98 17.16
C ASP A 565 -11.27 4.37 16.48
N PHE A 566 -10.34 5.25 16.84
CA PHE A 566 -10.05 6.48 16.08
C PHE A 566 -9.59 6.17 14.66
N GLY A 567 -8.79 5.11 14.47
CA GLY A 567 -8.36 4.63 13.16
C GLY A 567 -6.88 4.25 13.04
N PHE A 568 -6.09 4.38 14.11
CA PHE A 568 -4.70 3.89 14.11
C PHE A 568 -4.66 2.36 14.01
N PRO A 569 -3.65 1.77 13.34
CA PRO A 569 -3.56 0.32 13.15
C PRO A 569 -3.30 -0.43 14.46
N VAL A 570 -2.62 0.22 15.41
CA VAL A 570 -2.32 -0.28 16.75
C VAL A 570 -2.45 0.83 17.77
N GLY A 571 -2.77 0.47 19.01
CA GLY A 571 -2.79 1.44 20.09
C GLY A 571 -1.38 1.86 20.55
N PRO A 572 -1.23 3.01 21.20
CA PRO A 572 0.07 3.59 21.55
C PRO A 572 0.86 2.72 22.54
N ILE A 573 0.20 2.05 23.46
CA ILE A 573 0.89 1.20 24.44
C ILE A 573 1.34 -0.11 23.82
N THR A 574 0.55 -0.68 22.91
CA THR A 574 1.01 -1.79 22.05
C THR A 574 2.20 -1.36 21.20
N LEU A 575 2.20 -0.15 20.65
CA LEU A 575 3.30 0.38 19.85
C LEU A 575 4.59 0.55 20.68
N LEU A 576 4.48 1.03 21.94
CA LEU A 576 5.62 1.09 22.85
C LEU A 576 6.28 -0.27 23.06
N ASP A 577 5.48 -1.30 23.28
CA ASP A 577 5.97 -2.67 23.46
C ASP A 577 6.62 -3.23 22.18
N GLU A 578 6.09 -2.89 21.01
CA GLU A 578 6.63 -3.36 19.71
C GLU A 578 7.96 -2.66 19.35
N VAL A 579 8.07 -1.35 19.58
CA VAL A 579 9.29 -0.54 19.34
C VAL A 579 10.37 -0.83 20.40
N GLY A 580 9.94 -1.04 21.61
CA GLY A 580 10.78 -1.21 22.80
C GLY A 580 10.72 0.04 23.71
N ILE A 581 10.31 -0.17 24.94
CA ILE A 581 10.11 0.91 25.93
C ILE A 581 11.44 1.64 26.24
N ASP A 582 12.57 0.93 26.23
CA ASP A 582 13.91 1.50 26.39
C ASP A 582 14.35 2.41 25.21
N VAL A 583 13.81 2.20 24.03
CA VAL A 583 14.04 3.10 22.87
C VAL A 583 13.38 4.45 23.12
N ALA A 584 12.13 4.44 23.60
CA ALA A 584 11.44 5.67 23.97
C ALA A 584 12.18 6.41 25.09
N GLN A 585 12.70 5.69 26.09
CA GLN A 585 13.46 6.28 27.18
C GLN A 585 14.77 6.94 26.72
N LYS A 586 15.41 6.41 25.66
CA LYS A 586 16.63 7.00 25.07
C LYS A 586 16.36 8.20 24.19
N VAL A 587 15.26 8.17 23.44
CA VAL A 587 14.88 9.25 22.50
C VAL A 587 14.28 10.44 23.25
N GLY A 588 13.54 10.22 24.34
CA GLY A 588 12.88 11.27 25.12
C GLY A 588 13.81 12.42 25.52
N PRO A 589 14.95 12.18 26.17
CA PRO A 589 15.89 13.24 26.53
C PRO A 589 16.46 14.04 25.34
N ILE A 590 16.66 13.37 24.19
CA ILE A 590 17.13 14.04 22.97
C ILE A 590 16.07 15.03 22.48
N MET A 591 14.80 14.62 22.48
CA MET A 591 13.68 15.48 22.07
C MET A 591 13.43 16.61 23.05
N GLU A 592 13.51 16.34 24.35
CA GLU A 592 13.36 17.37 25.38
C GLU A 592 14.48 18.41 25.32
N ALA A 593 15.73 17.98 25.14
CA ALA A 593 16.87 18.88 24.97
C ALA A 593 16.74 19.77 23.72
N ALA A 594 16.18 19.23 22.64
CA ALA A 594 16.01 19.95 21.38
C ALA A 594 14.80 20.91 21.40
N PHE A 595 13.70 20.54 22.05
CA PHE A 595 12.41 21.21 21.91
C PHE A 595 11.79 21.71 23.23
N GLY A 596 12.49 21.49 24.34
CA GLY A 596 12.06 21.93 25.68
C GLY A 596 10.88 21.13 26.24
N LYS A 597 10.24 21.70 27.25
CA LYS A 597 9.19 21.05 28.07
C LYS A 597 8.02 20.48 27.28
N ARG A 598 7.71 21.04 26.11
CA ARG A 598 6.62 20.50 25.28
C ARG A 598 6.86 19.07 24.79
N MET A 599 8.12 18.62 24.75
CA MET A 599 8.53 17.27 24.38
C MET A 599 8.95 16.41 25.59
N ALA A 600 8.79 16.93 26.82
CA ALA A 600 9.10 16.18 28.02
C ALA A 600 8.19 14.96 28.16
N ALA A 601 8.78 13.81 28.41
CA ALA A 601 8.03 12.59 28.72
C ALA A 601 7.69 12.54 30.21
N PRO A 602 6.51 12.01 30.62
CA PRO A 602 6.23 11.80 32.04
C PRO A 602 7.11 10.69 32.60
N LYS A 603 7.54 10.86 33.87
CA LYS A 603 8.36 9.85 34.59
C LYS A 603 7.63 8.54 34.87
N ALA A 604 6.34 8.46 34.58
CA ALA A 604 5.49 7.30 34.82
C ALA A 604 6.01 5.97 34.23
N LEU A 605 6.86 6.03 33.18
CA LEU A 605 7.38 4.85 32.52
C LEU A 605 8.70 4.35 33.10
N GLU A 606 9.38 5.13 33.95
CA GLU A 606 10.70 4.77 34.52
C GLU A 606 10.64 3.46 35.32
N GLY A 607 9.60 3.26 36.11
CA GLY A 607 9.39 2.03 36.86
C GLY A 607 9.21 0.78 36.01
N VAL A 608 8.62 0.93 34.83
CA VAL A 608 8.40 -0.19 33.89
C VAL A 608 9.74 -0.66 33.31
N VAL A 609 10.61 0.29 32.95
CA VAL A 609 11.93 -0.03 32.39
C VAL A 609 12.87 -0.61 33.44
N SER A 610 12.85 -0.07 34.68
CA SER A 610 13.69 -0.55 35.80
C SER A 610 13.39 -2.01 36.17
N GLU A 611 12.16 -2.46 35.99
CA GLU A 611 11.75 -3.87 36.15
C GLU A 611 12.13 -4.77 34.96
N GLY A 612 12.93 -4.28 34.00
CA GLY A 612 13.36 -5.04 32.83
C GLY A 612 12.24 -5.34 31.81
N ARG A 613 11.12 -4.64 31.91
CA ARG A 613 9.99 -4.76 30.99
C ARG A 613 10.26 -3.90 29.75
N LEU A 614 10.88 -4.50 28.73
CA LEU A 614 11.30 -3.78 27.54
C LEU A 614 10.39 -4.04 26.33
N GLY A 615 9.22 -4.67 26.56
CA GLY A 615 8.25 -4.99 25.52
C GLY A 615 8.46 -6.37 24.90
N ARG A 616 8.06 -6.51 23.64
CA ARG A 616 8.09 -7.78 22.90
C ARG A 616 9.44 -8.48 22.88
N LYS A 617 10.55 -7.74 22.84
CA LYS A 617 11.91 -8.30 22.80
C LYS A 617 12.29 -9.07 24.07
N THR A 618 11.74 -8.71 25.22
CA THR A 618 11.90 -9.42 26.49
C THR A 618 10.69 -10.31 26.84
N GLN A 619 9.77 -10.51 25.91
CA GLN A 619 8.51 -11.24 26.08
C GLN A 619 7.60 -10.60 27.15
N LYS A 620 7.95 -9.44 27.68
CA LYS A 620 7.27 -8.76 28.79
C LYS A 620 7.44 -7.25 28.69
N GLY A 621 6.32 -6.55 28.53
CA GLY A 621 6.22 -5.10 28.55
C GLY A 621 5.01 -4.67 29.36
N PHE A 622 4.16 -3.85 28.80
CA PHE A 622 2.80 -3.63 29.31
C PHE A 622 1.93 -4.87 29.10
N TYR A 623 2.11 -5.51 27.95
CA TYR A 623 1.51 -6.78 27.61
C TYR A 623 2.50 -7.93 27.81
N LEU A 624 1.97 -9.12 27.98
CA LEU A 624 2.72 -10.35 27.88
C LEU A 624 2.82 -10.79 26.43
N TYR A 625 3.90 -11.50 26.10
CA TYR A 625 4.12 -12.04 24.76
C TYR A 625 4.51 -13.52 24.87
N GLU A 626 3.91 -14.34 24.05
CA GLU A 626 4.23 -15.75 23.93
C GLU A 626 4.52 -16.08 22.47
N ASN A 627 5.71 -16.64 22.20
CA ASN A 627 6.16 -16.92 20.83
C ASN A 627 6.02 -15.70 19.88
N GLY A 628 6.27 -14.49 20.41
CA GLY A 628 6.17 -13.23 19.71
C GLY A 628 4.72 -12.77 19.43
N LYS A 629 3.71 -13.42 19.99
CA LYS A 629 2.31 -13.00 19.90
C LYS A 629 1.89 -12.29 21.17
N LYS A 630 1.25 -11.12 20.99
CA LYS A 630 0.68 -10.34 22.10
C LYS A 630 -0.40 -11.14 22.80
N GLN A 631 -0.33 -11.17 24.13
CA GLN A 631 -1.31 -11.72 25.06
C GLN A 631 -2.02 -10.57 25.80
N ASP A 632 -2.63 -10.86 26.93
CA ASP A 632 -3.29 -9.88 27.78
C ASP A 632 -2.29 -8.95 28.48
N VAL A 633 -2.79 -7.84 29.03
CA VAL A 633 -2.01 -6.95 29.91
C VAL A 633 -1.57 -7.74 31.14
N ASP A 634 -0.28 -7.61 31.52
CA ASP A 634 0.19 -8.13 32.79
C ASP A 634 -0.33 -7.25 33.94
N PRO A 635 -1.23 -7.76 34.81
CA PRO A 635 -1.78 -6.96 35.91
C PRO A 635 -0.72 -6.35 36.84
N ALA A 636 0.48 -6.96 36.91
CA ALA A 636 1.59 -6.46 37.71
C ALA A 636 2.17 -5.13 37.18
N VAL A 637 2.00 -4.81 35.90
CA VAL A 637 2.49 -3.55 35.32
C VAL A 637 1.79 -2.33 35.92
N TYR A 638 0.53 -2.48 36.31
CA TYR A 638 -0.21 -1.38 36.91
C TYR A 638 0.39 -0.93 38.24
N LEU A 639 1.03 -1.83 39.01
CA LEU A 639 1.71 -1.49 40.26
C LEU A 639 2.92 -0.56 40.09
N LEU A 640 3.44 -0.51 38.85
CA LEU A 640 4.58 0.34 38.43
C LEU A 640 4.12 1.71 37.94
N LEU A 641 2.82 1.92 37.78
CA LEU A 641 2.22 3.15 37.29
C LEU A 641 1.56 3.95 38.41
N PRO A 642 1.45 5.27 38.30
CA PRO A 642 0.62 6.07 39.18
C PRO A 642 -0.83 5.52 39.25
N HIS A 643 -1.48 5.65 40.38
CA HIS A 643 -2.78 5.09 40.72
C HIS A 643 -2.86 3.54 40.81
N GLY A 644 -1.75 2.82 40.63
CA GLY A 644 -1.72 1.37 40.78
C GLY A 644 -2.81 0.67 39.95
N LYS A 645 -3.60 -0.20 40.57
CA LYS A 645 -4.75 -0.90 39.96
C LYS A 645 -6.03 -0.07 39.90
N ASP A 646 -6.09 1.05 40.60
CA ASP A 646 -7.27 1.93 40.62
C ASP A 646 -7.27 2.82 39.39
N ARG A 647 -7.77 2.28 38.27
CA ARG A 647 -7.85 3.01 37.01
C ARG A 647 -9.10 3.86 36.91
N LYS A 648 -8.96 5.02 36.28
CA LYS A 648 -10.07 5.97 36.08
C LYS A 648 -10.81 5.66 34.78
N THR A 649 -12.12 5.79 34.81
CA THR A 649 -12.92 5.82 33.59
C THR A 649 -12.70 7.18 32.91
N MET A 650 -12.17 7.15 31.69
CA MET A 650 -11.93 8.34 30.86
C MET A 650 -12.77 8.26 29.59
N ASP A 651 -13.14 9.41 29.02
CA ASP A 651 -13.79 9.45 27.70
C ASP A 651 -12.87 8.95 26.61
N PRO A 652 -13.22 7.87 25.89
CA PRO A 652 -12.41 7.35 24.79
C PRO A 652 -12.16 8.38 23.68
N THR A 653 -13.11 9.29 23.45
CA THR A 653 -13.00 10.34 22.43
C THR A 653 -11.94 11.35 22.84
N GLU A 654 -11.93 11.80 24.09
CA GLU A 654 -10.93 12.72 24.64
C GLU A 654 -9.53 12.08 24.61
N MET A 655 -9.41 10.81 25.03
CA MET A 655 -8.12 10.09 24.99
C MET A 655 -7.55 10.04 23.58
N ALA A 656 -8.38 9.68 22.60
CA ALA A 656 -7.95 9.58 21.21
C ALA A 656 -7.59 10.95 20.62
N GLU A 657 -8.41 11.96 20.88
CA GLU A 657 -8.21 13.30 20.37
C GLU A 657 -6.94 13.94 20.93
N ARG A 658 -6.68 13.82 22.23
CA ARG A 658 -5.46 14.32 22.87
C ARG A 658 -4.21 13.77 22.19
N CYS A 659 -4.12 12.46 21.99
CA CYS A 659 -2.97 11.85 21.32
C CYS A 659 -2.89 12.27 19.84
N ALA A 660 -3.99 12.23 19.09
CA ALA A 660 -4.00 12.56 17.67
C ALA A 660 -3.63 14.04 17.42
N LEU A 661 -4.13 14.96 18.23
CA LEU A 661 -3.84 16.39 18.10
C LEU A 661 -2.38 16.73 18.43
N GLN A 662 -1.70 15.99 19.29
CA GLN A 662 -0.25 16.14 19.48
C GLN A 662 0.51 15.85 18.18
N MET A 663 0.15 14.78 17.49
CA MET A 663 0.75 14.43 16.19
C MET A 663 0.45 15.51 15.14
N VAL A 664 -0.78 16.01 15.08
CA VAL A 664 -1.21 17.05 14.15
C VAL A 664 -0.46 18.35 14.40
N ASN A 665 -0.43 18.81 15.65
CA ASN A 665 0.21 20.07 16.03
C ASN A 665 1.71 20.07 15.73
N GLU A 666 2.41 18.95 16.00
CA GLU A 666 3.84 18.83 15.71
C GLU A 666 4.11 18.70 14.18
N ALA A 667 3.22 18.08 13.42
CA ALA A 667 3.33 18.07 11.95
C ALA A 667 3.21 19.48 11.38
N ILE A 668 2.31 20.33 11.92
CA ILE A 668 2.18 21.73 11.57
C ILE A 668 3.46 22.50 11.92
N ARG A 669 4.10 22.24 13.08
CA ARG A 669 5.39 22.85 13.43
C ARG A 669 6.49 22.43 12.46
N CYS A 670 6.58 21.14 12.12
CA CYS A 670 7.55 20.65 11.13
C CYS A 670 7.41 21.34 9.76
N LEU A 671 6.17 21.64 9.36
CA LEU A 671 5.93 22.41 8.13
C LEU A 671 6.37 23.86 8.28
N GLY A 672 6.00 24.53 9.37
CA GLY A 672 6.35 25.94 9.62
C GLY A 672 7.84 26.18 9.82
N GLU A 673 8.55 25.21 10.38
CA GLU A 673 10.00 25.25 10.60
C GLU A 673 10.81 24.76 9.39
N GLY A 674 10.14 24.37 8.30
CA GLY A 674 10.80 23.95 7.05
C GLY A 674 11.45 22.57 7.13
N ILE A 675 11.14 21.72 8.11
CA ILE A 675 11.52 20.29 8.11
C ILE A 675 10.79 19.56 6.99
N LEU A 676 9.47 19.80 6.85
CA LEU A 676 8.69 19.36 5.72
C LEU A 676 8.80 20.33 4.55
N ARG A 677 8.95 19.81 3.34
CA ARG A 677 8.98 20.60 2.10
C ARG A 677 7.58 20.90 1.57
N SER A 678 6.59 20.09 1.94
CA SER A 678 5.20 20.28 1.55
C SER A 678 4.24 19.59 2.55
N PRO A 679 2.99 20.04 2.63
CA PRO A 679 1.95 19.34 3.40
C PRO A 679 1.76 17.88 2.94
N ARG A 680 1.82 17.65 1.61
CA ARG A 680 1.72 16.34 1.00
C ARG A 680 2.73 15.34 1.57
N ASP A 681 3.99 15.74 1.67
CA ASP A 681 5.08 14.87 2.15
C ASP A 681 4.88 14.53 3.62
N GLY A 682 4.37 15.48 4.40
CA GLY A 682 3.98 15.25 5.79
C GLY A 682 2.85 14.22 5.93
N ASP A 683 1.79 14.39 5.17
CA ASP A 683 0.65 13.46 5.21
C ASP A 683 1.05 12.05 4.76
N VAL A 684 1.80 11.92 3.66
CA VAL A 684 2.33 10.63 3.19
C VAL A 684 3.26 10.01 4.23
N GLY A 685 4.16 10.79 4.83
CA GLY A 685 5.09 10.34 5.87
C GLY A 685 4.36 9.79 7.10
N ALA A 686 3.36 10.50 7.60
CA ALA A 686 2.58 10.08 8.76
C ALA A 686 1.73 8.83 8.47
N ILE A 687 1.10 8.75 7.30
CA ILE A 687 0.27 7.59 6.92
C ILE A 687 1.14 6.32 6.77
N PHE A 688 2.20 6.39 5.98
CA PHE A 688 3.00 5.20 5.63
C PHE A 688 4.09 4.86 6.65
N GLY A 689 4.53 5.83 7.46
CA GLY A 689 5.53 5.63 8.51
C GLY A 689 4.96 5.40 9.90
N LEU A 690 3.91 6.13 10.26
CA LEU A 690 3.37 6.16 11.62
C LEU A 690 1.98 5.54 11.75
N GLY A 691 1.33 5.22 10.63
CA GLY A 691 -0.01 4.63 10.62
C GLY A 691 -1.12 5.64 10.91
N PHE A 692 -0.91 6.93 10.66
CA PHE A 692 -2.01 7.91 10.73
C PHE A 692 -3.16 7.46 9.82
N PRO A 693 -4.44 7.59 10.25
CA PRO A 693 -5.56 7.02 9.52
C PRO A 693 -5.69 7.55 8.08
N PRO A 694 -5.56 6.69 7.04
CA PRO A 694 -5.61 7.12 5.64
C PRO A 694 -6.94 7.78 5.24
N PHE A 695 -8.06 7.36 5.83
CA PHE A 695 -9.36 7.96 5.55
C PHE A 695 -9.51 9.42 6.03
N LEU A 696 -8.57 9.90 6.87
CA LEU A 696 -8.45 11.30 7.28
C LEU A 696 -7.50 12.10 6.38
N GLY A 697 -6.75 11.43 5.49
CA GLY A 697 -5.86 12.06 4.51
C GLY A 697 -4.47 12.44 5.04
N GLY A 698 -4.17 12.18 6.32
CA GLY A 698 -2.95 12.59 7.00
C GLY A 698 -3.15 13.76 7.98
N PRO A 699 -2.15 14.10 8.80
CA PRO A 699 -2.30 15.08 9.87
C PRO A 699 -2.63 16.50 9.38
N LEU A 700 -2.02 16.96 8.27
CA LEU A 700 -2.24 18.30 7.73
C LEU A 700 -3.57 18.39 6.98
N ARG A 701 -3.94 17.36 6.26
CA ARG A 701 -5.26 17.26 5.63
C ARG A 701 -6.38 17.11 6.66
N TYR A 702 -6.13 16.38 7.75
CA TYR A 702 -7.06 16.30 8.87
C TYR A 702 -7.23 17.65 9.58
N ALA A 703 -6.14 18.43 9.75
CA ALA A 703 -6.22 19.79 10.25
C ALA A 703 -7.11 20.69 9.38
N ASP A 704 -6.98 20.60 8.06
CA ASP A 704 -7.85 21.33 7.11
C ASP A 704 -9.31 20.85 7.21
N SER A 705 -9.54 19.55 7.39
CA SER A 705 -10.90 18.99 7.53
C SER A 705 -11.60 19.44 8.83
N LEU A 706 -10.84 19.58 9.92
CA LEU A 706 -11.34 20.18 11.17
C LEU A 706 -11.63 21.67 11.03
N GLY A 707 -10.93 22.34 10.15
CA GLY A 707 -10.84 23.79 10.03
C GLY A 707 -9.82 24.39 11.00
N PRO A 708 -8.84 25.20 10.51
CA PRO A 708 -7.75 25.75 11.35
C PRO A 708 -8.23 26.47 12.61
N ALA A 709 -9.30 27.27 12.53
CA ALA A 709 -9.87 27.96 13.67
C ALA A 709 -10.47 27.04 14.74
N ASN A 710 -11.09 25.94 14.31
CA ASN A 710 -11.63 24.93 15.24
C ASN A 710 -10.49 24.11 15.89
N LEU A 711 -9.47 23.75 15.11
CA LEU A 711 -8.28 23.09 15.63
C LEU A 711 -7.58 23.97 16.68
N LEU A 712 -7.44 25.27 16.41
CA LEU A 712 -6.86 26.23 17.37
C LEU A 712 -7.64 26.19 18.70
N ARG A 713 -8.97 26.35 18.67
CA ARG A 713 -9.80 26.31 19.90
C ARG A 713 -9.64 25.00 20.69
N LYS A 714 -9.51 23.88 20.00
CA LYS A 714 -9.29 22.58 20.66
C LYS A 714 -7.93 22.53 21.35
N LEU A 715 -6.88 23.00 20.69
CA LEU A 715 -5.53 23.03 21.28
C LEU A 715 -5.45 23.99 22.46
N GLU A 716 -6.06 25.18 22.37
CA GLU A 716 -6.16 26.15 23.48
C GLU A 716 -6.91 25.53 24.67
N HIS A 717 -8.06 24.88 24.44
CA HIS A 717 -8.80 24.18 25.50
C HIS A 717 -7.93 23.12 26.21
N TYR A 718 -7.16 22.34 25.46
CA TYR A 718 -6.26 21.35 26.05
C TYR A 718 -5.02 21.98 26.67
N GLN A 719 -4.55 23.13 26.16
CA GLN A 719 -3.47 23.88 26.77
C GLN A 719 -3.88 24.41 28.17
N ASP A 720 -5.07 24.95 28.30
CA ASP A 720 -5.62 25.42 29.60
C ASP A 720 -5.75 24.27 30.60
N LYS A 721 -6.15 23.09 30.15
CA LYS A 721 -6.39 21.92 30.98
C LYS A 721 -5.13 21.12 31.32
N TYR A 722 -4.20 21.01 30.39
CA TYR A 722 -3.06 20.09 30.46
C TYR A 722 -1.69 20.75 30.27
N GLY A 723 -1.64 22.05 30.05
CA GLY A 723 -0.43 22.86 30.01
C GLY A 723 0.26 22.97 28.64
N GLU A 724 1.47 23.52 28.67
CA GLU A 724 2.23 23.99 27.46
C GLU A 724 2.46 22.93 26.38
N ARG A 725 2.34 21.63 26.66
CA ARG A 725 2.48 20.60 25.63
C ARG A 725 1.43 20.66 24.52
N PHE A 726 0.29 21.36 24.80
CA PHE A 726 -0.73 21.65 23.80
C PHE A 726 -0.65 23.04 23.17
N THR A 727 0.40 23.80 23.45
CA THR A 727 0.59 25.13 22.83
C THR A 727 0.47 25.06 21.31
N PRO A 728 -0.44 25.81 20.68
CA PRO A 728 -0.63 25.81 19.24
C PRO A 728 0.64 26.12 18.46
N ALA A 729 0.81 25.49 17.31
CA ALA A 729 1.92 25.77 16.43
C ALA A 729 1.82 27.20 15.86
N PRO A 730 2.94 27.94 15.74
CA PRO A 730 2.91 29.30 15.18
C PRO A 730 2.26 29.37 13.80
N LEU A 731 2.58 28.44 12.90
CA LEU A 731 1.98 28.38 11.57
C LEU A 731 0.44 28.19 11.63
N LEU A 732 -0.11 27.49 12.65
CA LEU A 732 -1.56 27.39 12.81
C LEU A 732 -2.18 28.78 13.07
N LEU A 733 -1.57 29.59 13.94
CA LEU A 733 -2.04 30.95 14.23
C LEU A 733 -2.03 31.83 12.97
N GLU A 734 -0.97 31.71 12.16
CA GLU A 734 -0.85 32.43 10.88
C GLU A 734 -1.96 31.99 9.91
N LYS A 735 -2.21 30.69 9.76
CA LYS A 735 -3.26 30.16 8.87
C LYS A 735 -4.66 30.59 9.32
N VAL A 736 -4.93 30.58 10.63
CA VAL A 736 -6.21 31.09 11.20
C VAL A 736 -6.39 32.57 10.90
N LYS A 737 -5.35 33.38 11.12
CA LYS A 737 -5.37 34.82 10.80
C LYS A 737 -5.60 35.11 9.32
N ALA A 738 -5.02 34.26 8.46
CA ALA A 738 -5.17 34.39 7.00
C ALA A 738 -6.49 33.79 6.47
N GLY A 739 -7.24 33.06 7.28
CA GLY A 739 -8.45 32.35 6.86
C GLY A 739 -8.18 31.22 5.83
N LYS A 740 -6.95 30.65 5.84
CA LYS A 740 -6.48 29.64 4.86
C LYS A 740 -6.18 28.30 5.52
N GLY A 741 -6.32 27.22 4.74
CA GLY A 741 -5.85 25.89 5.10
C GLY A 741 -4.36 25.67 4.81
N PHE A 742 -3.87 24.47 5.13
CA PHE A 742 -2.45 24.10 4.90
C PHE A 742 -2.15 23.75 3.45
N TYR A 743 -3.17 23.32 2.70
CA TYR A 743 -3.08 23.02 1.27
C TYR A 743 -3.45 24.19 0.35
N GLU A 744 -3.91 25.29 0.93
CA GLU A 744 -4.16 26.53 0.19
C GLU A 744 -2.89 27.38 0.16
N ALA A 745 -2.55 27.88 -1.03
CA ALA A 745 -1.37 28.69 -1.28
C ALA A 745 -1.46 30.05 -0.57
#